data_45c828f59b130bce996751b2fba44480
#
_entry.id   45c828f59b130bce996751b2fba44480
#
_cell.length_a   1.000
_cell.length_b   1.000
_cell.length_c   1.000
_cell.angle_alpha   90.00
_cell.angle_beta   90.00
_cell.angle_gamma   90.00
#
_symmetry.space_group_name_H-M   'P 1'
#
loop_
_entity.id
_entity.type
_entity.pdbx_description
1 polymer ?
#
loop_
_entity_poly.entity_id
_entity_poly.type
_entity_poly.pdbx_seq_one_letter_code
_entity_poly.pdbx_strand_id
1 'polypeptide(L)'
;MEAGDRLWWARTIRASSLVDLELVRAQGHRGGVRSAVRRYVRGGFHEGFALHPMLLERMVAGQLSDVGRVPALYAYLVNDSARVSTTVAWDAPAFAAEHPDSAAGAGGVLGAASRRARAGQSLDVLGVPATWTDLSGAALPAARASVEGSSTSLRAFSEPRGFVCRIAADEDASAALRVVHELAERSDTAVVIAIAPRATDIWVAASLLRLRHPRIQIVADDGRVMAALFSLRPDAVLVVRGPHAEITATDLNTLAHNATDRAVAPLWLDAADGTVASAGVVAHDGIAVPLLRDHPEEDARALPAALPVVGIEGESFAAPAPSRRVRQPLLLPGATVRAPRPTRQPALAAPPGTPAVDLADVLAPLRLQVDRSSTASVRLTRSPELVSLPDGRTVPRLRWAIRIAAPPGRRGEWWGDTHFARGIADALRRLGQEVVIDSYAARSRATSYLDDVVLALRGPEPIAAQRGARSLLWIISHPDEIREQDVAGFDAVFAASEPWARAATQRLGRSILPLLQCTDTSRFRPAGLPRGADLVFVGTARGIPRPSIIEPLRAGIPVSVYGPDWSGWIPGSAIKGSGVPNDRLPAVYERAGAVLNDHWPAMRREGFVSNRLFDVVAAGGRAISDDVEGIDDLFGAAVRTYGTIAELIGIAADDLDSEFPAESDLAAIAESVRIHHSFDARAATLLDAALAR
;
A
#
# COMPACT_ATOMS: atom_id res chain seq x y z
N MET A 1 24.85 -9.52 15.71
CA MET A 1 23.99 -10.68 16.08
C MET A 1 24.85 -11.68 16.82
N GLU A 2 24.58 -11.87 18.10
CA GLU A 2 25.39 -12.71 18.97
C GLU A 2 25.05 -14.19 18.80
N ALA A 3 26.04 -15.06 19.08
CA ALA A 3 25.83 -16.52 19.01
C ALA A 3 24.71 -17.00 19.98
N GLY A 4 24.46 -16.25 21.03
CA GLY A 4 23.38 -16.49 22.02
C GLY A 4 22.00 -16.44 21.41
N ASP A 5 21.71 -15.48 20.52
CA ASP A 5 20.40 -15.29 19.88
C ASP A 5 20.00 -16.53 19.08
N ARG A 6 20.92 -17.07 18.29
CA ARG A 6 20.67 -18.25 17.44
C ARG A 6 20.37 -19.53 18.25
N LEU A 7 20.96 -19.65 19.44
CA LEU A 7 20.67 -20.77 20.34
C LEU A 7 19.25 -20.68 20.90
N TRP A 8 18.81 -19.46 21.23
CA TRP A 8 17.45 -19.20 21.70
C TRP A 8 16.41 -19.49 20.61
N TRP A 9 16.61 -18.96 19.39
CA TRP A 9 15.74 -19.24 18.24
C TRP A 9 15.63 -20.75 17.99
N ALA A 10 16.77 -21.44 17.95
CA ALA A 10 16.81 -22.88 17.73
C ALA A 10 16.11 -23.67 18.81
N ARG A 11 16.15 -23.22 20.09
CA ARG A 11 15.45 -23.86 21.20
C ARG A 11 13.94 -23.69 21.04
N THR A 12 13.46 -22.49 20.79
CA THR A 12 12.05 -22.14 20.62
C THR A 12 11.44 -22.92 19.45
N ILE A 13 12.10 -22.88 18.25
CA ILE A 13 11.63 -23.60 17.07
C ILE A 13 11.56 -25.11 17.31
N ARG A 14 12.53 -25.71 17.99
CA ARG A 14 12.49 -27.15 18.32
C ARG A 14 11.34 -27.54 19.27
N ALA A 15 11.01 -26.66 20.20
CA ALA A 15 9.92 -26.87 21.15
C ALA A 15 8.53 -26.77 20.50
N SER A 16 8.41 -26.10 19.34
CA SER A 16 7.12 -25.87 18.65
C SER A 16 6.51 -27.10 17.98
N SER A 17 7.28 -28.17 17.74
CA SER A 17 6.86 -29.35 16.97
C SER A 17 6.45 -29.07 15.51
N LEU A 18 6.82 -27.90 14.95
CA LEU A 18 6.49 -27.49 13.57
C LEU A 18 7.46 -28.01 12.51
N VAL A 19 8.54 -28.67 12.91
CA VAL A 19 9.53 -29.17 11.95
C VAL A 19 9.05 -30.47 11.31
N ASP A 20 8.77 -30.41 10.01
CA ASP A 20 8.43 -31.59 9.21
C ASP A 20 9.71 -32.21 8.65
N LEU A 21 10.11 -33.38 9.19
CA LEU A 21 11.33 -34.07 8.77
C LEU A 21 11.26 -34.67 7.37
N GLU A 22 10.06 -35.05 6.89
CA GLU A 22 9.91 -35.57 5.53
C GLU A 22 10.13 -34.46 4.52
N LEU A 23 9.55 -33.29 4.76
CA LEU A 23 9.79 -32.09 3.97
C LEU A 23 11.27 -31.69 3.97
N VAL A 24 11.90 -31.70 5.14
CA VAL A 24 13.34 -31.39 5.29
C VAL A 24 14.21 -32.39 4.52
N ARG A 25 13.88 -33.68 4.56
CA ARG A 25 14.58 -34.72 3.80
C ARG A 25 14.37 -34.57 2.30
N ALA A 26 13.17 -34.21 1.87
CA ALA A 26 12.87 -33.95 0.46
C ALA A 26 13.75 -32.84 -0.14
N GLN A 27 14.26 -31.92 0.69
CA GLN A 27 15.22 -30.89 0.32
C GLN A 27 16.71 -31.37 0.36
N GLY A 28 16.95 -32.66 0.47
CA GLY A 28 18.30 -33.24 0.50
C GLY A 28 19.00 -33.17 1.86
N HIS A 29 18.35 -32.73 2.92
CA HIS A 29 18.94 -32.67 4.27
C HIS A 29 18.83 -34.02 4.98
N ARG A 30 19.95 -34.62 5.35
CA ARG A 30 20.02 -35.98 5.92
C ARG A 30 19.94 -36.01 7.47
N GLY A 31 19.93 -34.87 8.13
CA GLY A 31 19.93 -34.79 9.60
C GLY A 31 18.54 -34.86 10.23
N GLY A 32 18.52 -35.00 11.57
CA GLY A 32 17.28 -34.91 12.37
C GLY A 32 16.88 -33.45 12.68
N VAL A 33 15.81 -33.28 13.49
CA VAL A 33 15.22 -31.96 13.86
C VAL A 33 16.30 -30.95 14.33
N ARG A 34 17.23 -31.39 15.21
CA ARG A 34 18.28 -30.48 15.72
C ARG A 34 19.19 -29.93 14.59
N SER A 35 19.52 -30.78 13.61
CA SER A 35 20.35 -30.39 12.46
C SER A 35 19.60 -29.48 11.49
N ALA A 36 18.33 -29.78 11.21
CA ALA A 36 17.47 -28.99 10.34
C ALA A 36 17.27 -27.58 10.90
N VAL A 37 16.90 -27.45 12.17
CA VAL A 37 16.72 -26.15 12.83
C VAL A 37 18.03 -25.37 12.87
N ARG A 38 19.19 -26.03 13.12
CA ARG A 38 20.49 -25.36 13.08
C ARG A 38 20.81 -24.80 11.69
N ARG A 39 20.52 -25.53 10.62
CA ARG A 39 20.67 -25.03 9.23
C ARG A 39 19.76 -23.84 8.99
N TYR A 40 18.49 -23.95 9.36
CA TYR A 40 17.51 -22.89 9.18
C TYR A 40 17.94 -21.58 9.86
N VAL A 41 18.26 -21.59 11.16
CA VAL A 41 18.65 -20.38 11.90
C VAL A 41 20.02 -19.81 11.51
N ARG A 42 20.88 -20.57 10.82
CA ARG A 42 22.18 -20.09 10.34
C ARG A 42 22.13 -19.32 9.01
N GLY A 43 21.00 -19.36 8.32
CA GLY A 43 20.83 -18.68 7.04
C GLY A 43 19.79 -19.34 6.13
N GLY A 44 19.37 -20.57 6.41
CA GLY A 44 18.41 -21.30 5.59
C GLY A 44 17.08 -20.54 5.40
N PHE A 45 16.65 -19.77 6.39
CA PHE A 45 15.44 -18.94 6.29
C PHE A 45 15.57 -17.82 5.23
N HIS A 46 16.76 -17.33 4.93
CA HIS A 46 17.00 -16.42 3.80
C HIS A 46 17.06 -17.15 2.45
N GLU A 47 17.42 -18.44 2.47
CA GLU A 47 17.64 -19.28 1.30
C GLU A 47 16.37 -20.03 0.86
N GLY A 48 15.23 -19.80 1.51
CA GLY A 48 13.98 -20.49 1.22
C GLY A 48 13.93 -21.93 1.74
N PHE A 49 14.75 -22.29 2.74
CA PHE A 49 14.73 -23.63 3.33
C PHE A 49 13.47 -23.82 4.19
N ALA A 50 12.56 -24.64 3.71
CA ALA A 50 11.24 -24.86 4.33
C ALA A 50 11.31 -25.85 5.51
N LEU A 51 10.78 -25.47 6.67
CA LEU A 51 10.60 -26.35 7.82
C LEU A 51 9.19 -26.91 7.93
N HIS A 52 8.20 -26.25 7.33
CA HIS A 52 6.78 -26.62 7.43
C HIS A 52 6.06 -26.35 6.10
N PRO A 53 5.14 -27.21 5.63
CA PRO A 53 4.48 -27.02 4.33
C PRO A 53 3.57 -25.79 4.25
N MET A 54 3.01 -25.36 5.36
CA MET A 54 2.13 -24.17 5.43
C MET A 54 2.87 -22.95 5.99
N LEU A 55 4.17 -22.80 5.74
CA LEU A 55 4.96 -21.63 6.18
C LEU A 55 5.68 -21.02 5.00
N LEU A 56 5.29 -19.82 4.61
CA LEU A 56 5.96 -18.97 3.65
C LEU A 56 6.73 -17.88 4.42
N GLU A 57 8.04 -18.00 4.47
CA GLU A 57 8.94 -17.24 5.35
C GLU A 57 8.75 -15.73 5.22
N ARG A 58 8.81 -15.20 3.99
CA ARG A 58 8.74 -13.75 3.74
C ARG A 58 7.35 -13.17 3.96
N MET A 59 6.31 -13.97 3.75
CA MET A 59 4.94 -13.56 4.06
C MET A 59 4.75 -13.33 5.56
N VAL A 60 5.28 -14.22 6.38
CA VAL A 60 5.23 -14.08 7.84
C VAL A 60 6.09 -12.90 8.28
N ALA A 61 7.31 -12.78 7.74
CA ALA A 61 8.21 -11.67 8.03
C ALA A 61 7.59 -10.30 7.69
N GLY A 62 6.85 -10.20 6.60
CA GLY A 62 6.19 -8.95 6.17
C GLY A 62 5.02 -8.50 7.05
N GLN A 63 4.46 -9.39 7.87
CA GLN A 63 3.36 -9.09 8.80
C GLN A 63 3.83 -8.71 10.21
N LEU A 64 5.09 -8.99 10.54
CA LEU A 64 5.66 -8.76 11.87
C LEU A 64 6.71 -7.65 11.78
N SER A 65 6.64 -6.69 12.69
CA SER A 65 7.64 -5.62 12.79
C SER A 65 9.00 -6.19 13.21
N ASP A 66 10.09 -5.63 12.67
CA ASP A 66 11.50 -5.94 13.00
C ASP A 66 12.05 -7.33 12.63
N VAL A 67 11.37 -8.10 11.79
CA VAL A 67 11.72 -9.50 11.51
C VAL A 67 12.81 -9.70 10.45
N GLY A 68 13.23 -8.68 9.69
CA GLY A 68 14.24 -8.84 8.63
C GLY A 68 15.60 -9.41 9.07
N ARG A 69 15.87 -9.48 10.39
CA ARG A 69 17.10 -10.05 10.98
C ARG A 69 16.86 -11.34 11.77
N VAL A 70 15.62 -11.76 11.92
CA VAL A 70 15.18 -12.86 12.78
C VAL A 70 14.41 -13.85 11.93
N PRO A 71 14.58 -15.19 12.13
CA PRO A 71 13.79 -16.20 11.41
C PRO A 71 12.28 -15.96 11.64
N ALA A 72 11.49 -15.90 10.56
CA ALA A 72 10.07 -15.59 10.66
C ALA A 72 9.29 -16.65 11.47
N LEU A 73 9.68 -17.91 11.40
CA LEU A 73 9.09 -18.94 12.24
C LEU A 73 9.33 -18.68 13.74
N TYR A 74 10.52 -18.20 14.13
CA TYR A 74 10.76 -17.83 15.52
C TYR A 74 9.89 -16.63 15.91
N ALA A 75 9.84 -15.59 15.08
CA ALA A 75 9.02 -14.42 15.34
C ALA A 75 7.52 -14.78 15.45
N TYR A 76 7.03 -15.65 14.58
CA TYR A 76 5.68 -16.20 14.66
C TYR A 76 5.39 -16.86 16.01
N LEU A 77 6.34 -17.64 16.52
CA LEU A 77 6.18 -18.38 17.77
C LEU A 77 6.20 -17.51 19.04
N VAL A 78 6.81 -16.34 18.97
CA VAL A 78 6.92 -15.41 20.13
C VAL A 78 5.92 -14.26 20.07
N ASN A 79 5.18 -14.13 18.97
CA ASN A 79 4.12 -13.13 18.78
C ASN A 79 2.72 -13.78 18.79
N ASP A 80 1.67 -12.98 18.66
CA ASP A 80 0.29 -13.47 18.57
C ASP A 80 0.04 -14.22 17.26
N SER A 81 0.23 -15.53 17.28
CA SER A 81 0.05 -16.41 16.13
C SER A 81 -1.38 -16.44 15.57
N ALA A 82 -2.38 -15.98 16.33
CA ALA A 82 -3.78 -15.97 15.90
C ALA A 82 -4.07 -14.98 14.77
N ARG A 83 -3.17 -14.00 14.56
CA ARG A 83 -3.35 -12.93 13.57
C ARG A 83 -2.38 -13.00 12.42
N VAL A 84 -1.47 -13.96 12.42
CA VAL A 84 -0.42 -14.08 11.41
C VAL A 84 -0.79 -15.15 10.40
N SER A 85 -1.03 -14.75 9.17
CA SER A 85 -1.19 -15.67 8.04
C SER A 85 0.17 -16.29 7.69
N THR A 86 0.25 -17.61 7.64
CA THR A 86 1.51 -18.33 7.38
C THR A 86 1.69 -18.75 5.93
N THR A 87 0.61 -18.80 5.15
CA THR A 87 0.59 -19.08 3.71
C THR A 87 -0.64 -18.45 3.08
N VAL A 88 -0.63 -18.25 1.77
CA VAL A 88 -1.81 -17.77 1.01
C VAL A 88 -2.88 -18.87 0.83
N ALA A 89 -2.50 -20.12 1.03
CA ALA A 89 -3.37 -21.26 0.80
C ALA A 89 -4.29 -21.58 2.00
N TRP A 90 -4.07 -20.95 3.16
CA TRP A 90 -4.81 -21.24 4.39
C TRP A 90 -5.01 -19.99 5.24
N ASP A 91 -6.24 -19.78 5.72
CA ASP A 91 -6.61 -18.65 6.56
C ASP A 91 -6.42 -19.00 8.05
N ALA A 92 -5.23 -18.69 8.59
CA ALA A 92 -4.91 -18.92 9.99
C ALA A 92 -5.76 -18.05 10.96
N PRO A 93 -6.03 -16.77 10.70
CA PRO A 93 -6.96 -15.97 11.49
C PRO A 93 -8.39 -16.54 11.56
N ALA A 94 -8.96 -16.98 10.43
CA ALA A 94 -10.28 -17.60 10.43
C ALA A 94 -10.29 -18.90 11.26
N PHE A 95 -9.27 -19.73 11.10
CA PHE A 95 -9.12 -20.95 11.91
C PHE A 95 -9.01 -20.62 13.41
N ALA A 96 -8.26 -19.60 13.79
CA ALA A 96 -8.12 -19.15 15.19
C ALA A 96 -9.45 -18.65 15.77
N ALA A 97 -10.27 -17.96 14.97
CA ALA A 97 -11.60 -17.51 15.39
C ALA A 97 -12.56 -18.69 15.69
N GLU A 98 -12.49 -19.74 14.89
CA GLU A 98 -13.28 -20.97 15.11
C GLU A 98 -12.73 -21.82 16.26
N HIS A 99 -11.44 -21.68 16.58
CA HIS A 99 -10.73 -22.47 17.60
C HIS A 99 -9.94 -21.55 18.56
N PRO A 100 -10.60 -20.84 19.48
CA PRO A 100 -9.98 -19.82 20.33
C PRO A 100 -8.76 -20.31 21.14
N ASP A 101 -8.75 -21.55 21.58
CA ASP A 101 -7.65 -22.15 22.34
C ASP A 101 -6.44 -22.56 21.48
N SER A 102 -6.53 -22.43 20.15
CA SER A 102 -5.50 -22.91 19.22
C SER A 102 -4.17 -22.16 19.37
N ALA A 103 -4.18 -20.89 19.78
CA ALA A 103 -2.99 -20.09 19.93
C ALA A 103 -2.15 -20.42 21.19
N ALA A 104 -2.77 -21.00 22.23
CA ALA A 104 -2.12 -21.29 23.52
C ALA A 104 -1.17 -22.49 23.52
N GLY A 105 -1.25 -23.35 22.50
CA GLY A 105 -0.48 -24.59 22.43
C GLY A 105 0.90 -24.46 21.78
N ALA A 106 1.73 -25.51 21.89
CA ALA A 106 3.00 -25.59 21.19
C ALA A 106 2.83 -25.39 19.68
N GLY A 107 3.57 -24.44 19.09
CA GLY A 107 3.49 -24.08 17.68
C GLY A 107 2.37 -23.11 17.32
N GLY A 108 1.65 -22.58 18.30
CA GLY A 108 0.56 -21.63 18.09
C GLY A 108 -0.56 -22.20 17.20
N VAL A 109 -1.25 -21.33 16.47
CA VAL A 109 -2.37 -21.70 15.57
C VAL A 109 -1.94 -22.70 14.49
N LEU A 110 -0.77 -22.51 13.87
CA LEU A 110 -0.21 -23.44 12.88
C LEU A 110 0.05 -24.83 13.47
N GLY A 111 0.53 -24.88 14.73
CA GLY A 111 0.74 -26.15 15.45
C GLY A 111 -0.56 -26.86 15.77
N ALA A 112 -1.59 -26.14 16.18
CA ALA A 112 -2.92 -26.69 16.42
C ALA A 112 -3.54 -27.28 15.14
N ALA A 113 -3.52 -26.51 14.05
CA ALA A 113 -3.98 -26.96 12.74
C ALA A 113 -3.23 -28.20 12.25
N SER A 114 -1.90 -28.22 12.36
CA SER A 114 -1.07 -29.36 11.97
C SER A 114 -1.38 -30.63 12.74
N ARG A 115 -1.60 -30.53 14.07
CA ARG A 115 -1.99 -31.67 14.91
C ARG A 115 -3.34 -32.23 14.48
N ARG A 116 -4.33 -31.38 14.24
CA ARG A 116 -5.66 -31.80 13.76
C ARG A 116 -5.59 -32.49 12.40
N ALA A 117 -4.85 -31.92 11.46
CA ALA A 117 -4.68 -32.51 10.13
C ALA A 117 -3.97 -33.87 10.20
N ARG A 118 -2.97 -34.03 11.06
CA ARG A 118 -2.27 -35.32 11.32
C ARG A 118 -3.15 -36.33 12.02
N ALA A 119 -4.15 -35.89 12.79
CA ALA A 119 -5.17 -36.76 13.39
C ALA A 119 -6.31 -37.12 12.42
N GLY A 120 -6.19 -36.77 11.13
CA GLY A 120 -7.16 -37.14 10.10
C GLY A 120 -8.30 -36.11 9.92
N GLN A 121 -8.27 -35.00 10.62
CA GLN A 121 -9.24 -33.91 10.41
C GLN A 121 -8.78 -33.06 9.22
N SER A 122 -9.74 -32.63 8.38
CA SER A 122 -9.43 -31.75 7.27
C SER A 122 -9.27 -30.30 7.71
N LEU A 123 -8.38 -29.57 7.02
CA LEU A 123 -8.26 -28.11 7.05
C LEU A 123 -8.89 -27.55 5.78
N ASP A 124 -9.46 -26.37 5.88
CA ASP A 124 -9.87 -25.63 4.69
C ASP A 124 -8.64 -25.02 4.00
N VAL A 125 -8.33 -25.47 2.79
CA VAL A 125 -7.27 -24.94 1.94
C VAL A 125 -7.92 -24.34 0.70
N LEU A 126 -8.10 -23.03 0.69
CA LEU A 126 -8.76 -22.30 -0.41
C LEU A 126 -10.15 -22.85 -0.75
N GLY A 127 -10.96 -23.17 0.25
CA GLY A 127 -12.31 -23.73 0.07
C GLY A 127 -12.34 -25.23 -0.25
N VAL A 128 -11.20 -25.95 -0.12
CA VAL A 128 -11.10 -27.39 -0.31
C VAL A 128 -10.67 -28.06 0.99
N PRO A 129 -11.42 -29.06 1.49
CA PRO A 129 -10.99 -29.82 2.67
C PRO A 129 -9.75 -30.65 2.34
N ALA A 130 -8.63 -30.40 3.02
CA ALA A 130 -7.36 -31.10 2.83
C ALA A 130 -6.88 -31.75 4.14
N THR A 131 -6.45 -32.98 4.06
CA THR A 131 -5.80 -33.72 5.15
C THR A 131 -4.29 -33.50 5.15
N TRP A 132 -3.60 -33.95 6.20
CA TRP A 132 -2.14 -33.92 6.21
C TRP A 132 -1.51 -34.68 5.05
N THR A 133 -2.14 -35.78 4.61
CA THR A 133 -1.69 -36.56 3.45
C THR A 133 -1.76 -35.73 2.17
N ASP A 134 -2.83 -34.97 1.97
CA ASP A 134 -2.98 -34.09 0.81
C ASP A 134 -1.93 -32.98 0.81
N LEU A 135 -1.73 -32.31 1.96
CA LEU A 135 -0.70 -31.29 2.13
C LEU A 135 0.71 -31.84 1.84
N SER A 136 1.06 -33.01 2.41
CA SER A 136 2.34 -33.65 2.18
C SER A 136 2.49 -34.12 0.74
N GLY A 137 1.41 -34.68 0.16
CA GLY A 137 1.36 -35.10 -1.24
C GLY A 137 1.65 -33.99 -2.23
N ALA A 138 1.23 -32.76 -1.92
CA ALA A 138 1.57 -31.56 -2.69
C ALA A 138 3.00 -31.07 -2.41
N ALA A 139 3.38 -30.96 -1.13
CA ALA A 139 4.61 -30.31 -0.68
C ALA A 139 5.90 -31.12 -0.98
N LEU A 140 5.90 -32.44 -0.77
CA LEU A 140 7.12 -33.25 -0.89
C LEU A 140 7.65 -33.32 -2.32
N PRO A 141 6.84 -33.54 -3.38
CA PRO A 141 7.33 -33.47 -4.75
C PRO A 141 7.86 -32.06 -5.13
N ALA A 142 7.19 -31.00 -4.68
CA ALA A 142 7.61 -29.64 -4.93
C ALA A 142 8.97 -29.31 -4.28
N ALA A 143 9.17 -29.77 -3.05
CA ALA A 143 10.44 -29.62 -2.35
C ALA A 143 11.60 -30.34 -3.07
N ARG A 144 11.38 -31.54 -3.61
CA ARG A 144 12.38 -32.25 -4.42
C ARG A 144 12.66 -31.51 -5.72
N ALA A 145 11.63 -31.12 -6.45
CA ALA A 145 11.75 -30.40 -7.72
C ALA A 145 12.54 -29.08 -7.57
N SER A 146 12.34 -28.35 -6.45
CA SER A 146 13.06 -27.11 -6.17
C SER A 146 14.58 -27.28 -6.07
N VAL A 147 15.04 -28.42 -5.55
CA VAL A 147 16.47 -28.74 -5.35
C VAL A 147 17.10 -29.36 -6.59
N GLU A 148 16.36 -30.24 -7.28
CA GLU A 148 16.82 -30.92 -8.48
C GLU A 148 16.85 -30.00 -9.71
N GLY A 149 16.16 -28.86 -9.64
CA GLY A 149 16.00 -27.95 -10.79
C GLY A 149 15.23 -28.61 -11.93
N SER A 150 14.58 -29.75 -11.66
CA SER A 150 13.83 -30.51 -12.65
C SER A 150 12.46 -29.87 -12.82
N SER A 151 12.24 -29.21 -13.96
CA SER A 151 10.90 -28.79 -14.35
C SER A 151 10.03 -30.05 -14.54
N THR A 152 8.88 -30.09 -13.89
CA THR A 152 7.75 -30.86 -14.41
C THR A 152 7.62 -30.50 -15.89
N SER A 153 7.54 -31.49 -16.78
CA SER A 153 7.46 -31.21 -18.23
C SER A 153 6.32 -30.20 -18.49
N LEU A 154 6.68 -29.03 -19.03
CA LEU A 154 5.71 -28.04 -19.47
C LEU A 154 4.70 -28.69 -20.43
N ARG A 155 3.42 -28.41 -20.25
CA ARG A 155 2.36 -28.84 -21.14
C ARG A 155 1.83 -27.64 -21.93
N ALA A 156 1.46 -27.87 -23.16
CA ALA A 156 0.75 -26.86 -23.96
C ALA A 156 -0.55 -26.43 -23.26
N PHE A 157 -0.89 -25.16 -23.39
CA PHE A 157 -2.19 -24.67 -22.96
C PHE A 157 -3.32 -25.24 -23.83
N SER A 158 -4.46 -25.50 -23.22
CA SER A 158 -5.69 -25.83 -23.97
C SER A 158 -6.21 -24.62 -24.74
N GLU A 159 -6.09 -23.45 -24.15
CA GLU A 159 -6.54 -22.17 -24.68
C GLU A 159 -5.39 -21.40 -25.36
N PRO A 160 -5.68 -20.49 -26.32
CA PRO A 160 -4.65 -19.67 -26.99
C PRO A 160 -4.07 -18.58 -26.07
N ARG A 161 -4.54 -18.44 -24.86
CA ARG A 161 -4.02 -17.48 -23.86
C ARG A 161 -3.50 -18.23 -22.64
N GLY A 162 -2.32 -17.83 -22.17
CA GLY A 162 -1.72 -18.38 -20.96
C GLY A 162 -1.06 -17.32 -20.11
N PHE A 163 -1.14 -17.46 -18.80
CA PHE A 163 -0.50 -16.59 -17.84
C PHE A 163 0.76 -17.22 -17.29
N VAL A 164 1.84 -16.47 -17.24
CA VAL A 164 3.13 -16.88 -16.68
C VAL A 164 3.46 -15.95 -15.52
N CYS A 165 3.44 -16.49 -14.32
CA CYS A 165 3.85 -15.79 -13.12
C CYS A 165 5.28 -16.18 -12.75
N ARG A 166 6.25 -15.27 -12.92
CA ARG A 166 7.65 -15.48 -12.55
C ARG A 166 7.86 -14.97 -11.13
N ILE A 167 8.53 -15.78 -10.29
CA ILE A 167 8.77 -15.47 -8.88
C ILE A 167 10.26 -15.64 -8.58
N ALA A 168 10.91 -14.57 -8.09
CA ALA A 168 12.31 -14.60 -7.66
C ALA A 168 12.48 -15.28 -6.29
N ALA A 169 13.69 -15.76 -6.00
CA ALA A 169 13.98 -16.44 -4.73
C ALA A 169 13.92 -15.50 -3.51
N ASP A 170 14.19 -14.22 -3.71
CA ASP A 170 14.20 -13.17 -2.68
C ASP A 170 12.90 -12.35 -2.63
N GLU A 171 11.86 -12.79 -3.33
CA GLU A 171 10.55 -12.12 -3.39
C GLU A 171 9.63 -12.55 -2.24
N ASP A 172 8.80 -11.63 -1.72
CA ASP A 172 7.59 -12.03 -1.00
C ASP A 172 6.56 -12.53 -2.02
N ALA A 173 6.51 -13.85 -2.17
CA ALA A 173 5.66 -14.50 -3.16
C ALA A 173 4.15 -14.41 -2.83
N SER A 174 3.76 -13.90 -1.67
CA SER A 174 2.36 -13.91 -1.23
C SER A 174 1.43 -13.13 -2.16
N ALA A 175 1.87 -11.96 -2.63
CA ALA A 175 1.11 -11.16 -3.59
C ALA A 175 0.98 -11.88 -4.96
N ALA A 176 2.08 -12.44 -5.46
CA ALA A 176 2.11 -13.20 -6.70
C ALA A 176 1.18 -14.43 -6.66
N LEU A 177 1.24 -15.20 -5.58
CA LEU A 177 0.41 -16.40 -5.40
C LEU A 177 -1.08 -16.06 -5.24
N ARG A 178 -1.42 -14.92 -4.61
CA ARG A 178 -2.82 -14.41 -4.60
C ARG A 178 -3.31 -14.08 -6.00
N VAL A 179 -2.51 -13.39 -6.81
CA VAL A 179 -2.85 -13.09 -8.21
C VAL A 179 -3.04 -14.37 -9.02
N VAL A 180 -2.18 -15.38 -8.81
CA VAL A 180 -2.33 -16.71 -9.45
C VAL A 180 -3.65 -17.35 -9.04
N HIS A 181 -4.00 -17.34 -7.75
CA HIS A 181 -5.28 -17.86 -7.27
C HIS A 181 -6.46 -17.17 -7.95
N GLU A 182 -6.50 -15.83 -7.96
CA GLU A 182 -7.55 -15.03 -8.60
C GLU A 182 -7.67 -15.32 -10.11
N LEU A 183 -6.55 -15.49 -10.82
CA LEU A 183 -6.55 -15.86 -12.24
C LEU A 183 -7.08 -17.27 -12.44
N ALA A 184 -6.71 -18.22 -11.59
CA ALA A 184 -7.07 -19.62 -11.70
C ALA A 184 -8.53 -19.92 -11.28
N GLU A 185 -9.18 -19.03 -10.51
CA GLU A 185 -10.63 -19.10 -10.20
C GLU A 185 -11.50 -18.94 -11.46
N ARG A 186 -10.99 -18.36 -12.52
CA ARG A 186 -11.67 -18.27 -13.81
C ARG A 186 -11.48 -19.58 -14.55
N SER A 187 -12.54 -20.31 -14.81
CA SER A 187 -12.59 -21.74 -15.18
C SER A 187 -11.70 -22.18 -16.35
N ASP A 188 -11.32 -21.29 -17.26
CA ASP A 188 -10.59 -21.62 -18.49
C ASP A 188 -9.18 -21.01 -18.57
N THR A 189 -8.69 -20.46 -17.47
CA THR A 189 -7.39 -19.79 -17.45
C THR A 189 -6.25 -20.78 -17.22
N ALA A 190 -5.33 -20.87 -18.18
CA ALA A 190 -4.11 -21.64 -18.01
C ALA A 190 -3.01 -20.80 -17.34
N VAL A 191 -2.48 -21.26 -16.20
CA VAL A 191 -1.47 -20.56 -15.43
C VAL A 191 -0.22 -21.42 -15.24
N VAL A 192 0.94 -20.83 -15.51
CA VAL A 192 2.26 -21.37 -15.18
C VAL A 192 2.91 -20.50 -14.11
N ILE A 193 3.39 -21.12 -13.05
CA ILE A 193 4.23 -20.48 -12.05
C ILE A 193 5.67 -20.89 -12.33
N ALA A 194 6.50 -19.93 -12.73
CA ALA A 194 7.93 -20.12 -12.94
C ALA A 194 8.67 -19.58 -11.71
N ILE A 195 9.30 -20.46 -10.95
CA ILE A 195 9.92 -20.14 -9.65
C ILE A 195 11.43 -20.32 -9.75
N ALA A 196 12.18 -19.38 -9.17
CA ALA A 196 13.62 -19.49 -9.06
C ALA A 196 14.02 -20.83 -8.38
N PRO A 197 15.10 -21.51 -8.83
CA PRO A 197 15.60 -22.73 -8.18
C PRO A 197 15.96 -22.47 -6.71
N ARG A 198 15.78 -23.50 -5.89
CA ARG A 198 16.10 -23.54 -4.44
C ARG A 198 15.24 -22.64 -3.52
N ALA A 199 14.27 -21.91 -4.01
CA ALA A 199 13.27 -21.20 -3.19
C ALA A 199 12.19 -22.19 -2.72
N THR A 200 12.54 -23.17 -1.90
CA THR A 200 11.69 -24.35 -1.59
C THR A 200 10.40 -23.94 -0.89
N ASP A 201 10.41 -22.96 0.00
CA ASP A 201 9.21 -22.45 0.66
C ASP A 201 8.20 -21.89 -0.35
N ILE A 202 8.66 -21.19 -1.40
CA ILE A 202 7.81 -20.68 -2.49
C ILE A 202 7.28 -21.85 -3.35
N TRP A 203 8.12 -22.83 -3.70
CA TRP A 203 7.71 -24.01 -4.44
C TRP A 203 6.62 -24.80 -3.70
N VAL A 204 6.78 -24.97 -2.40
CA VAL A 204 5.82 -25.64 -1.54
C VAL A 204 4.52 -24.85 -1.46
N ALA A 205 4.58 -23.54 -1.18
CA ALA A 205 3.40 -22.69 -1.13
C ALA A 205 2.62 -22.69 -2.46
N ALA A 206 3.32 -22.60 -3.59
CA ALA A 206 2.71 -22.70 -4.92
C ALA A 206 2.04 -24.06 -5.15
N SER A 207 2.63 -25.16 -4.64
CA SER A 207 2.07 -26.49 -4.81
C SER A 207 0.75 -26.69 -4.06
N LEU A 208 0.55 -25.99 -2.94
CA LEU A 208 -0.72 -26.02 -2.20
C LEU A 208 -1.88 -25.41 -2.99
N LEU A 209 -1.61 -24.42 -3.87
CA LEU A 209 -2.63 -23.87 -4.77
C LEU A 209 -3.21 -24.94 -5.71
N ARG A 210 -2.45 -25.98 -6.04
CA ARG A 210 -2.90 -27.08 -6.90
C ARG A 210 -3.96 -27.97 -6.26
N LEU A 211 -4.12 -27.93 -4.96
CA LEU A 211 -5.22 -28.62 -4.28
C LEU A 211 -6.58 -28.06 -4.74
N ARG A 212 -6.66 -26.75 -4.93
CA ARG A 212 -7.85 -26.07 -5.48
C ARG A 212 -7.81 -26.00 -7.01
N HIS A 213 -6.63 -25.75 -7.59
CA HIS A 213 -6.42 -25.47 -9.01
C HIS A 213 -5.46 -26.50 -9.65
N PRO A 214 -5.88 -27.73 -9.92
CA PRO A 214 -4.98 -28.81 -10.38
C PRO A 214 -4.35 -28.56 -11.75
N ARG A 215 -4.87 -27.60 -12.54
CA ARG A 215 -4.33 -27.22 -13.85
C ARG A 215 -3.12 -26.29 -13.78
N ILE A 216 -2.81 -25.69 -12.62
CA ILE A 216 -1.61 -24.87 -12.45
C ILE A 216 -0.36 -25.72 -12.70
N GLN A 217 0.51 -25.23 -13.58
CA GLN A 217 1.82 -25.79 -13.81
C GLN A 217 2.87 -25.06 -12.99
N ILE A 218 3.78 -25.77 -12.35
CA ILE A 218 4.88 -25.20 -11.58
C ILE A 218 6.18 -25.70 -12.17
N VAL A 219 7.06 -24.76 -12.55
CA VAL A 219 8.31 -25.04 -13.24
C VAL A 219 9.47 -24.21 -12.68
N ALA A 220 10.71 -24.65 -12.91
CA ALA A 220 11.87 -23.84 -12.62
C ALA A 220 11.98 -22.67 -13.62
N ASP A 221 12.24 -21.47 -13.12
CA ASP A 221 12.54 -20.33 -13.98
C ASP A 221 14.03 -20.36 -14.39
N ASP A 222 14.29 -20.98 -15.52
CA ASP A 222 15.62 -21.06 -16.15
C ASP A 222 15.81 -20.01 -17.25
N GLY A 223 14.89 -19.05 -17.38
CA GLY A 223 14.87 -18.03 -18.42
C GLY A 223 14.36 -18.53 -19.78
N ARG A 224 14.00 -19.81 -19.94
CA ARG A 224 13.54 -20.43 -21.20
C ARG A 224 12.06 -20.74 -21.21
N VAL A 225 11.35 -20.53 -20.10
CA VAL A 225 9.94 -20.92 -19.95
C VAL A 225 9.06 -20.34 -21.05
N MET A 226 9.24 -19.07 -21.41
CA MET A 226 8.47 -18.40 -22.48
C MET A 226 8.74 -19.05 -23.85
N ALA A 227 9.99 -19.29 -24.21
CA ALA A 227 10.37 -19.90 -25.46
C ALA A 227 9.82 -21.34 -25.57
N ALA A 228 9.87 -22.10 -24.47
CA ALA A 228 9.32 -23.45 -24.40
C ALA A 228 7.79 -23.44 -24.60
N LEU A 229 7.07 -22.53 -23.97
CA LEU A 229 5.61 -22.39 -24.12
C LEU A 229 5.23 -22.03 -25.56
N PHE A 230 5.93 -21.09 -26.20
CA PHE A 230 5.71 -20.75 -27.61
C PHE A 230 6.05 -21.91 -28.57
N SER A 231 7.03 -22.74 -28.23
CA SER A 231 7.33 -23.95 -29.01
C SER A 231 6.21 -24.97 -28.90
N LEU A 232 5.60 -25.12 -27.73
CA LEU A 232 4.48 -26.02 -27.51
C LEU A 232 3.18 -25.52 -28.12
N ARG A 233 2.99 -24.19 -28.17
CA ARG A 233 1.82 -23.53 -28.73
C ARG A 233 2.19 -22.25 -29.47
N PRO A 234 2.50 -22.34 -30.77
CA PRO A 234 2.94 -21.18 -31.56
C PRO A 234 1.89 -20.10 -31.80
N ASP A 235 0.62 -20.38 -31.53
CA ASP A 235 -0.49 -19.46 -31.64
C ASP A 235 -0.84 -18.77 -30.30
N ALA A 236 -0.14 -19.08 -29.22
CA ALA A 236 -0.42 -18.53 -27.92
C ALA A 236 -0.11 -17.03 -27.80
N VAL A 237 -0.89 -16.36 -26.96
CA VAL A 237 -0.57 -15.09 -26.35
C VAL A 237 -0.17 -15.36 -24.91
N LEU A 238 1.04 -14.99 -24.52
CA LEU A 238 1.53 -15.15 -23.16
C LEU A 238 1.45 -13.81 -22.43
N VAL A 239 0.83 -13.83 -21.25
CA VAL A 239 0.74 -12.70 -20.32
C VAL A 239 1.67 -12.97 -19.18
N VAL A 240 2.67 -12.12 -19.02
CA VAL A 240 3.77 -12.34 -18.08
C VAL A 240 3.66 -11.37 -16.92
N ARG A 241 3.69 -11.90 -15.71
CA ARG A 241 4.02 -11.15 -14.49
C ARG A 241 5.49 -11.40 -14.20
N GLY A 242 6.30 -10.36 -14.25
CA GLY A 242 7.74 -10.40 -13.93
C GLY A 242 8.02 -10.60 -12.44
N PRO A 243 9.27 -10.95 -12.06
CA PRO A 243 9.69 -11.01 -10.66
C PRO A 243 9.53 -9.67 -9.95
N HIS A 244 9.25 -9.71 -8.66
CA HIS A 244 9.02 -8.53 -7.80
C HIS A 244 7.91 -7.57 -8.28
N ALA A 245 7.12 -7.97 -9.26
CA ALA A 245 6.07 -7.12 -9.82
C ALA A 245 4.80 -7.15 -8.95
N GLU A 246 4.37 -5.99 -8.49
CA GLU A 246 3.03 -5.79 -7.94
C GLU A 246 2.10 -5.38 -9.08
N ILE A 247 1.29 -6.32 -9.55
CA ILE A 247 0.28 -6.13 -10.61
C ILE A 247 -0.96 -6.92 -10.23
N THR A 248 -2.14 -6.41 -10.55
CA THR A 248 -3.40 -7.08 -10.23
C THR A 248 -3.80 -8.12 -11.29
N ALA A 249 -4.64 -9.08 -10.93
CA ALA A 249 -5.23 -10.01 -11.90
C ALA A 249 -6.08 -9.27 -12.94
N THR A 250 -6.70 -8.16 -12.57
CA THR A 250 -7.47 -7.30 -13.48
C THR A 250 -6.58 -6.65 -14.52
N ASP A 251 -5.43 -6.10 -14.12
CA ASP A 251 -4.46 -5.51 -15.05
C ASP A 251 -3.90 -6.55 -16.01
N LEU A 252 -3.52 -7.73 -15.51
CA LEU A 252 -3.05 -8.83 -16.36
C LEU A 252 -4.11 -9.27 -17.38
N ASN A 253 -5.38 -9.33 -16.98
CA ASN A 253 -6.47 -9.60 -17.91
C ASN A 253 -6.65 -8.48 -18.93
N THR A 254 -6.50 -7.23 -18.54
CA THR A 254 -6.54 -6.08 -19.45
C THR A 254 -5.44 -6.18 -20.51
N LEU A 255 -4.21 -6.54 -20.11
CA LEU A 255 -3.12 -6.82 -21.05
C LEU A 255 -3.48 -7.97 -22.00
N ALA A 256 -4.03 -9.08 -21.46
CA ALA A 256 -4.42 -10.26 -22.25
C ALA A 256 -5.44 -9.94 -23.35
N HIS A 257 -6.43 -9.09 -23.05
CA HIS A 257 -7.47 -8.72 -24.01
C HIS A 257 -6.94 -7.88 -25.18
N ASN A 258 -5.91 -7.07 -24.93
CA ASN A 258 -5.35 -6.16 -25.91
C ASN A 258 -4.17 -6.74 -26.71
N ALA A 259 -3.68 -7.95 -26.37
CA ALA A 259 -2.46 -8.53 -26.92
C ALA A 259 -2.69 -9.54 -28.07
N THR A 260 -3.76 -9.43 -28.84
CA THR A 260 -4.11 -10.44 -29.88
C THR A 260 -3.09 -10.54 -31.01
N ASP A 261 -2.58 -9.41 -31.50
CA ASP A 261 -1.68 -9.32 -32.66
C ASP A 261 -0.47 -8.41 -32.41
N ARG A 262 -0.25 -7.99 -31.17
CA ARG A 262 0.81 -7.07 -30.77
C ARG A 262 1.24 -7.30 -29.33
N ALA A 263 2.43 -6.84 -28.99
CA ALA A 263 2.86 -6.78 -27.61
C ALA A 263 2.17 -5.61 -26.89
N VAL A 264 1.84 -5.81 -25.62
CA VAL A 264 1.17 -4.83 -24.77
C VAL A 264 1.87 -4.74 -23.43
N ALA A 265 2.16 -3.54 -22.96
CA ALA A 265 2.77 -3.31 -21.67
C ALA A 265 1.88 -2.47 -20.75
N PRO A 266 1.93 -2.68 -19.43
CA PRO A 266 1.38 -1.77 -18.45
C PRO A 266 2.28 -0.54 -18.29
N LEU A 267 1.78 0.50 -17.64
CA LEU A 267 2.59 1.55 -17.05
C LEU A 267 3.46 0.96 -15.94
N TRP A 268 4.76 1.16 -16.02
CA TRP A 268 5.69 0.69 -15.01
C TRP A 268 6.06 1.81 -14.04
N LEU A 269 5.76 1.61 -12.76
CA LEU A 269 6.14 2.51 -11.68
C LEU A 269 7.29 1.90 -10.87
N ASP A 270 8.24 2.72 -10.48
CA ASP A 270 9.34 2.30 -9.61
C ASP A 270 8.80 1.96 -8.22
N ALA A 271 9.08 0.77 -7.75
CA ALA A 271 8.68 0.34 -6.42
C ALA A 271 9.38 1.14 -5.29
N ALA A 272 10.54 1.74 -5.58
CA ALA A 272 11.33 2.47 -4.60
C ALA A 272 10.76 3.86 -4.29
N ASP A 273 10.30 4.59 -5.32
CA ASP A 273 9.86 5.99 -5.16
C ASP A 273 8.47 6.29 -5.71
N GLY A 274 7.91 5.40 -6.54
CA GLY A 274 6.58 5.54 -7.14
C GLY A 274 6.57 6.36 -8.43
N THR A 275 7.72 6.84 -8.91
CA THR A 275 7.80 7.54 -10.19
C THR A 275 7.68 6.59 -11.38
N VAL A 276 7.43 7.12 -12.56
CA VAL A 276 7.39 6.35 -13.81
C VAL A 276 8.77 5.78 -14.12
N ALA A 277 8.90 4.46 -14.06
CA ALA A 277 10.08 3.73 -14.51
C ALA A 277 10.07 3.55 -16.02
N SER A 278 8.88 3.24 -16.60
CA SER A 278 8.67 3.19 -18.04
C SER A 278 7.21 3.42 -18.43
N ALA A 279 6.98 4.31 -19.36
CA ALA A 279 5.74 4.48 -20.11
C ALA A 279 5.97 4.11 -21.60
N GLY A 280 6.82 3.11 -21.85
CA GLY A 280 7.25 2.72 -23.19
C GLY A 280 8.33 3.63 -23.76
N VAL A 281 8.74 3.31 -24.96
CA VAL A 281 9.76 4.05 -25.74
C VAL A 281 9.12 4.62 -26.98
N VAL A 282 9.36 5.89 -27.25
CA VAL A 282 8.91 6.59 -28.46
C VAL A 282 10.11 7.05 -29.29
N ALA A 283 9.92 7.33 -30.55
CA ALA A 283 10.98 7.87 -31.41
C ALA A 283 10.85 9.41 -31.47
N HIS A 284 11.95 10.11 -31.31
CA HIS A 284 12.06 11.55 -31.50
C HIS A 284 13.35 11.86 -32.25
N ASP A 285 13.26 12.50 -33.41
CA ASP A 285 14.40 12.81 -34.30
C ASP A 285 15.31 11.59 -34.59
N GLY A 286 14.71 10.42 -34.75
CA GLY A 286 15.43 9.15 -35.00
C GLY A 286 16.07 8.51 -33.78
N ILE A 287 15.88 9.07 -32.62
CA ILE A 287 16.41 8.54 -31.33
C ILE A 287 15.27 7.90 -30.53
N ALA A 288 15.54 6.75 -29.93
CA ALA A 288 14.61 6.09 -29.02
C ALA A 288 14.62 6.80 -27.66
N VAL A 289 13.48 7.33 -27.22
CA VAL A 289 13.34 8.10 -25.98
C VAL A 289 12.38 7.40 -25.05
N PRO A 290 12.78 7.07 -23.80
CA PRO A 290 11.86 6.61 -22.77
C PRO A 290 10.82 7.70 -22.45
N LEU A 291 9.54 7.36 -22.59
CA LEU A 291 8.45 8.31 -22.35
C LEU A 291 8.22 8.50 -20.85
N LEU A 292 8.16 9.75 -20.40
CA LEU A 292 7.84 10.19 -19.04
C LEU A 292 8.66 9.51 -17.92
N ARG A 293 9.87 9.02 -18.21
CA ARG A 293 10.73 8.46 -17.17
C ARG A 293 11.03 9.50 -16.07
N ASP A 294 10.98 9.07 -14.82
CA ASP A 294 11.13 9.91 -13.62
C ASP A 294 10.02 10.96 -13.40
N HIS A 295 8.95 10.91 -14.18
CA HIS A 295 7.75 11.71 -13.95
C HIS A 295 6.88 11.08 -12.86
N PRO A 296 6.02 11.88 -12.18
CA PRO A 296 4.97 11.34 -11.33
C PRO A 296 3.98 10.48 -12.13
N GLU A 297 3.33 9.56 -11.44
CA GLU A 297 2.32 8.65 -12.03
C GLU A 297 1.18 9.44 -12.69
N GLU A 298 0.80 10.59 -12.13
CA GLU A 298 -0.28 11.45 -12.63
C GLU A 298 -0.04 11.91 -14.08
N ASP A 299 1.20 12.21 -14.45
CA ASP A 299 1.55 12.58 -15.82
C ASP A 299 1.26 11.44 -16.81
N ALA A 300 1.62 10.22 -16.41
CA ALA A 300 1.39 9.06 -17.28
C ALA A 300 -0.08 8.64 -17.36
N ARG A 301 -0.87 8.89 -16.32
CA ARG A 301 -2.32 8.65 -16.32
C ARG A 301 -3.09 9.56 -17.27
N ALA A 302 -2.54 10.71 -17.61
CA ALA A 302 -3.12 11.63 -18.59
C ALA A 302 -2.81 11.24 -20.06
N LEU A 303 -2.00 10.19 -20.30
CA LEU A 303 -1.78 9.62 -21.62
C LEU A 303 -3.06 8.97 -22.17
N PRO A 304 -3.18 8.81 -23.53
CA PRO A 304 -4.27 8.06 -24.13
C PRO A 304 -4.39 6.65 -23.55
N ALA A 305 -5.62 6.13 -23.45
CA ALA A 305 -5.90 4.81 -22.85
C ALA A 305 -5.11 3.66 -23.51
N ALA A 306 -4.75 3.82 -24.79
CA ALA A 306 -3.88 2.91 -25.52
C ALA A 306 -2.95 3.73 -26.41
N LEU A 307 -1.65 3.68 -26.13
CA LEU A 307 -0.65 4.47 -26.85
C LEU A 307 0.27 3.54 -27.65
N PRO A 308 0.35 3.67 -28.99
CA PRO A 308 1.36 3.00 -29.79
C PRO A 308 2.76 3.48 -29.41
N VAL A 309 3.71 2.54 -29.20
CA VAL A 309 5.09 2.83 -28.82
C VAL A 309 6.06 2.07 -29.74
N VAL A 310 7.30 2.52 -29.85
CA VAL A 310 8.32 1.82 -30.66
C VAL A 310 9.04 0.73 -29.86
N GLY A 311 8.85 0.69 -28.55
CA GLY A 311 9.39 -0.34 -27.68
C GLY A 311 8.71 -0.36 -26.33
N ILE A 312 8.71 -1.51 -25.68
CA ILE A 312 8.25 -1.69 -24.30
C ILE A 312 9.41 -2.18 -23.45
N GLU A 313 9.47 -1.69 -22.24
CA GLU A 313 10.47 -2.07 -21.25
C GLU A 313 9.82 -2.88 -20.14
N GLY A 314 10.63 -3.68 -19.47
CA GLY A 314 10.23 -4.41 -18.29
C GLY A 314 9.85 -5.86 -18.52
N GLU A 315 9.59 -6.56 -17.42
CA GLU A 315 9.37 -8.01 -17.41
C GLU A 315 7.90 -8.40 -17.25
N SER A 316 6.99 -7.42 -17.13
CA SER A 316 5.54 -7.65 -17.09
C SER A 316 4.91 -7.10 -18.37
N PHE A 317 4.34 -7.99 -19.18
CA PHE A 317 3.76 -7.64 -20.50
C PHE A 317 2.86 -8.77 -20.98
N ALA A 318 2.13 -8.51 -22.06
CA ALA A 318 1.47 -9.55 -22.85
C ALA A 318 1.98 -9.51 -24.30
N ALA A 319 2.27 -10.66 -24.90
CA ALA A 319 2.75 -10.74 -26.27
C ALA A 319 2.34 -12.04 -26.96
N PRO A 320 2.05 -11.99 -28.28
CA PRO A 320 1.95 -13.19 -29.12
C PRO A 320 3.34 -13.77 -29.38
N ALA A 321 3.37 -14.99 -29.92
CA ALA A 321 4.63 -15.63 -30.29
C ALA A 321 5.46 -14.79 -31.25
N PRO A 322 6.80 -14.76 -31.11
CA PRO A 322 7.69 -13.96 -31.96
C PRO A 322 7.64 -14.32 -33.45
N SER A 323 7.19 -15.52 -33.81
CA SER A 323 7.03 -15.99 -35.18
C SER A 323 5.87 -15.34 -35.95
N ARG A 324 4.96 -14.65 -35.26
CA ARG A 324 3.85 -13.93 -35.90
C ARG A 324 4.30 -12.54 -36.37
N ARG A 325 3.68 -12.05 -37.45
CA ARG A 325 3.78 -10.62 -37.82
C ARG A 325 3.12 -9.82 -36.73
N VAL A 326 3.92 -9.16 -35.88
CA VAL A 326 3.49 -8.37 -34.73
C VAL A 326 3.30 -6.93 -35.19
N ARG A 327 2.15 -6.34 -34.88
CA ARG A 327 1.91 -4.91 -35.03
C ARG A 327 2.71 -4.12 -34.01
N GLN A 328 2.74 -2.81 -34.17
CA GLN A 328 3.37 -1.88 -33.22
C GLN A 328 2.93 -2.16 -31.79
N PRO A 329 3.86 -2.23 -30.83
CA PRO A 329 3.53 -2.43 -29.41
C PRO A 329 2.61 -1.34 -28.87
N LEU A 330 1.80 -1.67 -27.86
CA LEU A 330 0.96 -0.73 -27.14
C LEU A 330 1.39 -0.60 -25.69
N LEU A 331 1.37 0.63 -25.18
CA LEU A 331 1.29 0.94 -23.76
C LEU A 331 -0.17 1.10 -23.36
N LEU A 332 -0.56 0.54 -22.22
CA LEU A 332 -1.86 0.75 -21.57
C LEU A 332 -1.64 1.45 -20.23
N PRO A 333 -1.71 2.79 -20.17
CA PRO A 333 -1.45 3.53 -18.92
C PRO A 333 -2.45 3.24 -17.80
N GLY A 334 -3.64 2.74 -18.14
CA GLY A 334 -4.66 2.32 -17.18
C GLY A 334 -4.35 1.01 -16.46
N ALA A 335 -3.46 0.15 -17.01
CA ALA A 335 -2.93 -1.02 -16.35
C ALA A 335 -1.56 -0.65 -15.75
N THR A 336 -1.34 -0.95 -14.47
CA THR A 336 -0.11 -0.54 -13.77
C THR A 336 0.62 -1.71 -13.15
N VAL A 337 1.95 -1.64 -13.19
CA VAL A 337 2.84 -2.54 -12.45
C VAL A 337 3.81 -1.72 -11.61
N ARG A 338 4.02 -2.13 -10.36
CA ARG A 338 5.09 -1.60 -9.50
C ARG A 338 6.17 -2.66 -9.36
N ALA A 339 7.36 -2.32 -9.76
CA ALA A 339 8.51 -3.21 -9.68
C ALA A 339 9.81 -2.39 -9.61
N PRO A 340 10.94 -2.97 -9.19
CA PRO A 340 12.25 -2.32 -9.31
C PRO A 340 12.53 -1.88 -10.75
N ARG A 341 13.29 -0.80 -10.91
CA ARG A 341 13.62 -0.26 -12.25
C ARG A 341 14.27 -1.33 -13.14
N PRO A 342 13.92 -1.37 -14.43
CA PRO A 342 14.53 -2.30 -15.36
C PRO A 342 16.01 -1.95 -15.56
N THR A 343 16.86 -2.97 -15.49
CA THR A 343 18.32 -2.83 -15.67
C THR A 343 18.75 -2.99 -17.12
N ARG A 344 17.83 -3.32 -18.04
CA ARG A 344 18.12 -3.66 -19.45
C ARG A 344 17.28 -2.84 -20.42
N GLN A 345 17.80 -2.75 -21.67
CA GLN A 345 17.14 -2.15 -22.83
C GLN A 345 15.76 -2.78 -23.13
N PRO A 346 14.92 -2.14 -24.01
CA PRO A 346 13.56 -2.58 -24.29
C PRO A 346 13.45 -4.09 -24.52
N ALA A 347 12.54 -4.72 -23.81
CA ALA A 347 12.30 -6.16 -23.92
C ALA A 347 11.73 -6.57 -25.27
N LEU A 348 10.96 -5.67 -25.89
CA LEU A 348 10.33 -5.85 -27.19
C LEU A 348 10.38 -4.53 -27.96
N ALA A 349 10.94 -4.56 -29.17
CA ALA A 349 10.99 -3.43 -30.06
C ALA A 349 9.98 -3.57 -31.21
N ALA A 350 9.53 -2.45 -31.75
CA ALA A 350 8.69 -2.44 -32.94
C ALA A 350 9.48 -2.96 -34.15
N PRO A 351 8.81 -3.57 -35.14
CA PRO A 351 9.43 -3.94 -36.41
C PRO A 351 10.07 -2.75 -37.11
N PRO A 352 11.18 -2.94 -37.83
CA PRO A 352 11.77 -1.88 -38.64
C PRO A 352 10.76 -1.26 -39.62
N GLY A 353 10.79 0.07 -39.74
CA GLY A 353 9.85 0.82 -40.58
C GLY A 353 8.47 1.09 -39.96
N THR A 354 8.27 0.77 -38.68
CA THR A 354 7.05 1.15 -37.93
C THR A 354 6.96 2.68 -37.87
N PRO A 355 5.80 3.30 -38.20
CA PRO A 355 5.61 4.74 -38.05
C PRO A 355 5.86 5.17 -36.61
N ALA A 356 6.71 6.17 -36.41
CA ALA A 356 6.90 6.77 -35.10
C ALA A 356 5.63 7.56 -34.73
N VAL A 357 5.23 7.45 -33.46
CA VAL A 357 4.23 8.38 -32.90
C VAL A 357 4.95 9.70 -32.68
N ASP A 358 4.36 10.81 -33.12
CA ASP A 358 4.95 12.12 -32.87
C ASP A 358 4.94 12.41 -31.38
N LEU A 359 6.15 12.61 -30.82
CA LEU A 359 6.30 12.91 -29.39
C LEU A 359 5.54 14.19 -29.00
N ALA A 360 5.48 15.17 -29.89
CA ALA A 360 4.75 16.41 -29.63
C ALA A 360 3.26 16.16 -29.43
N ASP A 361 2.65 15.28 -30.25
CA ASP A 361 1.22 14.92 -30.11
C ASP A 361 0.95 14.18 -28.79
N VAL A 362 1.90 13.37 -28.33
CA VAL A 362 1.79 12.64 -27.06
C VAL A 362 1.94 13.60 -25.86
N LEU A 363 2.80 14.59 -25.97
CA LEU A 363 3.10 15.54 -24.89
C LEU A 363 2.09 16.69 -24.82
N ALA A 364 1.43 17.05 -25.91
CA ALA A 364 0.50 18.19 -25.97
C ALA A 364 -0.66 18.11 -24.95
N PRO A 365 -1.35 16.96 -24.77
CA PRO A 365 -2.39 16.83 -23.74
C PRO A 365 -1.85 17.01 -22.30
N LEU A 366 -0.56 16.72 -22.10
CA LEU A 366 0.15 16.89 -20.83
C LEU A 366 0.68 18.32 -20.66
N ARG A 367 0.52 19.18 -21.69
CA ARG A 367 1.12 20.53 -21.76
C ARG A 367 2.63 20.53 -21.62
N LEU A 368 3.24 19.44 -21.96
CA LEU A 368 4.68 19.28 -22.04
C LEU A 368 5.13 19.49 -23.48
N GLN A 369 6.30 20.04 -23.65
CA GLN A 369 6.97 20.19 -24.93
C GLN A 369 8.46 19.93 -24.77
N VAL A 370 9.10 19.51 -25.85
CA VAL A 370 10.54 19.28 -25.85
C VAL A 370 11.27 20.61 -25.81
N ASP A 371 12.19 20.74 -24.86
CA ASP A 371 13.11 21.88 -24.77
C ASP A 371 14.18 21.74 -25.85
N ARG A 372 14.02 22.51 -26.94
CA ARG A 372 14.95 22.54 -28.06
C ARG A 372 16.30 23.17 -27.76
N SER A 373 16.48 23.81 -26.60
CA SER A 373 17.75 24.38 -26.19
C SER A 373 18.74 23.35 -25.64
N SER A 374 18.26 22.14 -25.29
CA SER A 374 19.08 21.06 -24.74
C SER A 374 19.58 20.15 -25.88
N THR A 375 20.90 20.07 -26.06
CA THR A 375 21.52 19.20 -27.06
C THR A 375 21.98 17.84 -26.52
N ALA A 376 21.98 17.67 -25.19
CA ALA A 376 22.56 16.50 -24.52
C ALA A 376 21.52 15.43 -24.07
N SER A 377 20.27 15.82 -23.85
CA SER A 377 19.18 14.92 -23.47
C SER A 377 17.84 15.59 -23.78
N VAL A 378 16.80 14.79 -24.04
CA VAL A 378 15.44 15.30 -24.20
C VAL A 378 14.97 15.83 -22.84
N ARG A 379 14.93 17.16 -22.70
CA ARG A 379 14.37 17.87 -21.56
C ARG A 379 12.99 18.39 -21.92
N LEU A 380 12.07 18.35 -20.98
CA LEU A 380 10.71 18.84 -21.20
C LEU A 380 10.54 20.20 -20.51
N THR A 381 9.66 21.02 -21.07
CA THR A 381 9.20 22.29 -20.51
C THR A 381 7.67 22.30 -20.49
N ARG A 382 7.10 23.22 -19.74
CA ARG A 382 5.63 23.38 -19.65
C ARG A 382 5.16 24.57 -20.48
N SER A 383 3.99 24.41 -21.10
CA SER A 383 3.30 25.52 -21.75
C SER A 383 2.54 26.34 -20.73
N PRO A 384 2.77 27.69 -20.64
CA PRO A 384 2.02 28.57 -19.74
C PRO A 384 0.53 28.58 -20.08
N GLU A 385 -0.32 28.66 -19.05
CA GLU A 385 -1.77 28.78 -19.20
C GLU A 385 -2.36 29.63 -18.10
N LEU A 386 -3.47 30.29 -18.39
CA LEU A 386 -4.27 31.02 -17.43
C LEU A 386 -5.59 30.29 -17.19
N VAL A 387 -6.04 30.27 -15.94
CA VAL A 387 -7.34 29.69 -15.54
C VAL A 387 -8.19 30.72 -14.81
N SER A 388 -9.50 30.64 -15.00
CA SER A 388 -10.45 31.50 -14.28
C SER A 388 -10.90 30.78 -13.00
N LEU A 389 -10.79 31.48 -11.87
CA LEU A 389 -11.26 30.99 -10.58
C LEU A 389 -12.78 31.25 -10.42
N PRO A 390 -13.45 30.54 -9.48
CA PRO A 390 -14.87 30.76 -9.20
C PRO A 390 -15.22 32.18 -8.74
N ASP A 391 -14.26 32.91 -8.17
CA ASP A 391 -14.40 34.30 -7.75
C ASP A 391 -14.20 35.32 -8.88
N GLY A 392 -13.98 34.86 -10.12
CA GLY A 392 -13.79 35.67 -11.31
C GLY A 392 -12.35 36.13 -11.58
N ARG A 393 -11.41 35.85 -10.69
CA ARG A 393 -9.97 36.15 -10.91
C ARG A 393 -9.42 35.21 -12.01
N THR A 394 -8.51 35.74 -12.80
CA THR A 394 -7.72 34.94 -13.77
C THR A 394 -6.30 34.81 -13.24
N VAL A 395 -5.82 33.59 -13.06
CA VAL A 395 -4.52 33.29 -12.46
C VAL A 395 -3.74 32.31 -13.33
N PRO A 396 -2.40 32.23 -13.19
CA PRO A 396 -1.61 31.17 -13.83
C PRO A 396 -2.07 29.78 -13.37
N ARG A 397 -2.11 28.84 -14.29
CA ARG A 397 -2.21 27.43 -13.97
C ARG A 397 -0.86 26.92 -13.55
N LEU A 398 -0.64 26.86 -12.24
CA LEU A 398 0.60 26.39 -11.64
C LEU A 398 0.60 24.87 -11.51
N ARG A 399 1.79 24.28 -11.63
CA ARG A 399 2.02 22.87 -11.29
C ARG A 399 2.50 22.78 -9.83
N TRP A 400 1.72 22.06 -9.05
CA TRP A 400 1.97 21.83 -7.64
C TRP A 400 2.54 20.43 -7.41
N ALA A 401 3.61 20.32 -6.65
CA ALA A 401 4.08 19.09 -6.08
C ALA A 401 3.76 19.06 -4.58
N ILE A 402 2.80 18.22 -4.17
CA ILE A 402 2.50 17.98 -2.76
C ILE A 402 3.43 16.89 -2.27
N ARG A 403 4.30 17.19 -1.34
CA ARG A 403 5.29 16.24 -0.77
C ARG A 403 4.83 15.75 0.58
N ILE A 404 4.83 14.44 0.77
CA ILE A 404 4.36 13.77 1.98
C ILE A 404 5.42 12.85 2.58
N ALA A 405 5.27 12.51 3.86
CA ALA A 405 6.14 11.56 4.55
C ALA A 405 5.85 10.09 4.18
N ALA A 406 4.68 9.82 3.60
CA ALA A 406 4.25 8.46 3.28
C ALA A 406 5.14 7.79 2.21
N PRO A 407 5.38 6.46 2.34
CA PRO A 407 6.05 5.69 1.29
C PRO A 407 5.15 5.51 0.06
N PRO A 408 5.71 5.15 -1.12
CA PRO A 408 4.93 4.88 -2.31
C PRO A 408 4.15 3.55 -2.22
N GLY A 409 3.14 3.40 -3.08
CA GLY A 409 2.40 2.17 -3.28
C GLY A 409 1.48 1.80 -2.11
N ARG A 410 1.17 0.49 -1.98
CA ARG A 410 0.21 -0.03 -0.99
C ARG A 410 0.53 0.36 0.46
N ARG A 411 1.80 0.49 0.80
CA ARG A 411 2.20 0.88 2.16
C ARG A 411 1.78 2.31 2.48
N GLY A 412 1.81 3.21 1.49
CA GLY A 412 1.36 4.59 1.64
C GLY A 412 -0.15 4.74 1.79
N GLU A 413 -0.94 3.79 1.28
CA GLU A 413 -2.41 3.84 1.38
C GLU A 413 -2.95 3.80 2.83
N TRP A 414 -2.14 3.32 3.76
CA TRP A 414 -2.50 3.28 5.18
C TRP A 414 -2.15 4.56 5.95
N TRP A 415 -1.46 5.51 5.28
CA TRP A 415 -1.03 6.76 5.90
C TRP A 415 -2.09 7.86 5.75
N GLY A 416 -2.40 8.53 6.85
CA GLY A 416 -3.29 9.70 6.85
C GLY A 416 -2.81 10.80 5.89
N ASP A 417 -1.50 11.01 5.81
CA ASP A 417 -0.87 12.01 4.93
C ASP A 417 -1.23 11.81 3.45
N THR A 418 -1.34 10.56 2.99
CA THR A 418 -1.74 10.22 1.61
C THR A 418 -3.16 10.69 1.30
N HIS A 419 -4.08 10.43 2.22
CA HIS A 419 -5.49 10.83 2.05
C HIS A 419 -5.64 12.34 2.19
N PHE A 420 -4.90 12.95 3.10
CA PHE A 420 -4.88 14.41 3.27
C PHE A 420 -4.32 15.11 2.03
N ALA A 421 -3.22 14.63 1.48
CA ALA A 421 -2.64 15.14 0.24
C ALA A 421 -3.59 15.02 -0.96
N ARG A 422 -4.32 13.92 -1.07
CA ARG A 422 -5.36 13.75 -2.10
C ARG A 422 -6.50 14.75 -1.96
N GLY A 423 -6.97 14.99 -0.75
CA GLY A 423 -8.01 15.98 -0.49
C GLY A 423 -7.61 17.39 -0.94
N ILE A 424 -6.40 17.84 -0.56
CA ILE A 424 -5.90 19.15 -0.98
C ILE A 424 -5.57 19.19 -2.49
N ALA A 425 -5.07 18.09 -3.07
CA ALA A 425 -4.81 17.98 -4.51
C ALA A 425 -6.10 18.15 -5.32
N ASP A 426 -7.17 17.47 -4.92
CA ASP A 426 -8.46 17.56 -5.60
C ASP A 426 -9.09 18.96 -5.47
N ALA A 427 -8.92 19.61 -4.32
CA ALA A 427 -9.34 20.99 -4.13
C ALA A 427 -8.57 21.96 -5.02
N LEU A 428 -7.24 21.85 -5.12
CA LEU A 428 -6.43 22.65 -6.03
C LEU A 428 -6.78 22.38 -7.51
N ARG A 429 -7.08 21.14 -7.87
CA ARG A 429 -7.55 20.80 -9.22
C ARG A 429 -8.89 21.45 -9.55
N ARG A 430 -9.82 21.55 -8.59
CA ARG A 430 -11.06 22.34 -8.76
C ARG A 430 -10.82 23.82 -8.99
N LEU A 431 -9.72 24.37 -8.48
CA LEU A 431 -9.24 25.72 -8.79
C LEU A 431 -8.45 25.79 -10.12
N GLY A 432 -8.52 24.75 -10.94
CA GLY A 432 -7.85 24.70 -12.24
C GLY A 432 -6.35 24.47 -12.19
N GLN A 433 -5.78 24.16 -11.03
CA GLN A 433 -4.35 23.93 -10.88
C GLN A 433 -3.97 22.50 -11.30
N GLU A 434 -2.72 22.30 -11.71
CA GLU A 434 -2.14 20.98 -11.96
C GLU A 434 -1.46 20.48 -10.69
N VAL A 435 -1.73 19.24 -10.28
CA VAL A 435 -1.22 18.74 -8.99
C VAL A 435 -0.70 17.31 -9.13
N VAL A 436 0.49 17.10 -8.61
CA VAL A 436 1.12 15.78 -8.42
C VAL A 436 1.41 15.56 -6.93
N ILE A 437 1.47 14.30 -6.52
CA ILE A 437 1.77 13.94 -5.13
C ILE A 437 3.06 13.12 -5.12
N ASP A 438 4.08 13.67 -4.48
CA ASP A 438 5.38 13.01 -4.31
C ASP A 438 5.40 12.28 -2.96
N SER A 439 5.62 10.96 -2.98
CA SER A 439 5.99 10.19 -1.78
C SER A 439 7.29 10.72 -1.18
N TYR A 440 7.61 10.34 0.05
CA TYR A 440 8.88 10.77 0.67
C TYR A 440 10.10 10.41 -0.19
N ALA A 441 10.10 9.26 -0.83
CA ALA A 441 11.18 8.84 -1.70
C ALA A 441 11.26 9.65 -3.01
N ALA A 442 10.12 10.08 -3.55
CA ALA A 442 10.02 10.87 -4.80
C ALA A 442 10.29 12.38 -4.62
N ARG A 443 10.46 12.87 -3.38
CA ARG A 443 10.61 14.31 -3.10
C ARG A 443 11.75 15.02 -3.83
N SER A 444 12.69 14.27 -4.40
CA SER A 444 13.83 14.77 -5.17
C SER A 444 13.88 14.16 -6.58
N ARG A 445 12.72 13.81 -7.17
CA ARG A 445 12.67 13.24 -8.51
C ARG A 445 13.35 14.14 -9.55
N ALA A 446 13.93 13.54 -10.59
CA ALA A 446 14.71 14.26 -11.59
C ALA A 446 13.88 15.32 -12.35
N THR A 447 12.54 15.15 -12.43
CA THR A 447 11.60 16.05 -13.12
C THR A 447 11.00 17.15 -12.22
N SER A 448 11.47 17.27 -10.97
CA SER A 448 10.96 18.30 -10.03
C SER A 448 11.16 19.75 -10.51
N TYR A 449 12.06 19.97 -11.47
CA TYR A 449 12.26 21.30 -12.10
C TYR A 449 11.03 21.80 -12.89
N LEU A 450 10.06 20.93 -13.15
CA LEU A 450 8.78 21.28 -13.79
C LEU A 450 7.76 21.86 -12.81
N ASP A 451 8.00 21.77 -11.51
CA ASP A 451 7.05 22.21 -10.48
C ASP A 451 7.21 23.72 -10.25
N ASP A 452 6.10 24.45 -10.33
CA ASP A 452 6.04 25.89 -10.02
C ASP A 452 5.91 26.11 -8.50
N VAL A 453 5.16 25.22 -7.82
CA VAL A 453 4.90 25.29 -6.38
C VAL A 453 5.18 23.94 -5.73
N VAL A 454 5.88 23.97 -4.61
CA VAL A 454 6.05 22.80 -3.74
C VAL A 454 5.29 23.05 -2.44
N LEU A 455 4.32 22.21 -2.12
CA LEU A 455 3.67 22.17 -0.82
C LEU A 455 4.22 20.98 -0.01
N ALA A 456 5.02 21.24 1.01
CA ALA A 456 5.50 20.25 1.93
C ALA A 456 4.50 20.07 3.08
N LEU A 457 3.87 18.88 3.19
CA LEU A 457 3.06 18.52 4.35
C LEU A 457 3.98 17.93 5.42
N ARG A 458 4.26 18.70 6.48
CA ARG A 458 5.17 18.30 7.54
C ARG A 458 4.43 17.45 8.58
N GLY A 459 4.53 16.14 8.40
CA GLY A 459 4.17 15.13 9.36
C GLY A 459 5.39 14.69 10.19
N PRO A 460 5.71 13.38 10.30
CA PRO A 460 6.85 12.88 11.08
C PRO A 460 8.21 13.19 10.43
N GLU A 461 8.28 13.30 9.10
CA GLU A 461 9.56 13.44 8.39
C GLU A 461 9.80 14.89 7.91
N PRO A 462 11.03 15.41 8.02
CA PRO A 462 11.38 16.73 7.50
C PRO A 462 11.45 16.70 5.96
N ILE A 463 10.88 17.73 5.32
CA ILE A 463 10.90 17.91 3.87
C ILE A 463 11.52 19.27 3.59
N ALA A 464 12.56 19.31 2.78
CA ALA A 464 13.26 20.56 2.45
C ALA A 464 12.53 21.37 1.36
N ALA A 465 12.71 22.68 1.39
CA ALA A 465 12.29 23.59 0.33
C ALA A 465 13.02 23.29 -0.99
N GLN A 466 12.39 23.57 -2.11
CA GLN A 466 12.96 23.38 -3.44
C GLN A 466 13.42 24.69 -4.06
N ARG A 467 14.67 24.75 -4.51
CA ARG A 467 15.17 25.90 -5.27
C ARG A 467 14.47 25.99 -6.63
N GLY A 468 14.06 27.18 -7.01
CA GLY A 468 13.44 27.44 -8.31
C GLY A 468 11.92 27.22 -8.37
N ALA A 469 11.33 26.73 -7.30
CA ALA A 469 9.88 26.65 -7.12
C ALA A 469 9.45 27.49 -5.91
N ARG A 470 8.22 27.99 -5.92
CA ARG A 470 7.60 28.59 -4.75
C ARG A 470 7.36 27.50 -3.71
N SER A 471 8.05 27.57 -2.56
CA SER A 471 8.02 26.52 -1.54
C SER A 471 7.15 26.92 -0.36
N LEU A 472 6.09 26.18 -0.09
CA LEU A 472 5.17 26.34 1.01
C LEU A 472 5.33 25.16 1.98
N LEU A 473 5.38 25.45 3.29
CA LEU A 473 5.38 24.42 4.34
C LEU A 473 4.07 24.47 5.10
N TRP A 474 3.42 23.32 5.29
CA TRP A 474 2.26 23.20 6.17
C TRP A 474 2.56 22.16 7.26
N ILE A 475 2.76 22.65 8.49
CA ILE A 475 3.04 21.83 9.67
C ILE A 475 1.69 21.32 10.20
N ILE A 476 1.45 20.01 10.03
CA ILE A 476 0.17 19.36 10.38
C ILE A 476 0.24 18.50 11.62
N SER A 477 1.45 18.14 12.07
CA SER A 477 1.67 17.33 13.28
C SER A 477 3.11 17.46 13.79
N HIS A 478 3.45 16.80 14.91
CA HIS A 478 4.79 16.75 15.54
C HIS A 478 5.42 18.16 15.78
N PRO A 479 4.71 19.07 16.45
CA PRO A 479 5.19 20.45 16.64
C PRO A 479 6.46 20.56 17.49
N ASP A 480 6.73 19.56 18.34
CA ASP A 480 7.91 19.47 19.21
C ASP A 480 9.21 19.10 18.45
N GLU A 481 9.08 18.57 17.25
CA GLU A 481 10.22 18.23 16.40
C GLU A 481 10.63 19.37 15.45
N ILE A 482 9.86 20.45 15.36
CA ILE A 482 10.09 21.54 14.42
C ILE A 482 11.23 22.45 14.89
N ARG A 483 12.26 22.54 14.09
CA ARG A 483 13.48 23.33 14.29
C ARG A 483 13.57 24.45 13.27
N GLU A 484 14.45 25.41 13.49
CA GLU A 484 14.72 26.52 12.58
C GLU A 484 15.08 26.05 11.15
N GLN A 485 15.90 25.01 11.05
CA GLN A 485 16.28 24.43 9.76
C GLN A 485 15.11 23.85 8.97
N ASP A 486 14.05 23.35 9.64
CA ASP A 486 12.90 22.75 9.00
C ASP A 486 11.98 23.77 8.35
N VAL A 487 12.03 25.02 8.79
CA VAL A 487 11.28 26.14 8.23
C VAL A 487 12.13 27.01 7.29
N ALA A 488 13.45 26.81 7.28
CA ALA A 488 14.36 27.58 6.46
C ALA A 488 14.12 27.32 4.95
N GLY A 489 14.23 28.38 4.16
CA GLY A 489 14.15 28.31 2.70
C GLY A 489 12.71 28.23 2.12
N PHE A 490 11.68 28.08 2.94
CA PHE A 490 10.29 28.16 2.46
C PHE A 490 9.85 29.61 2.27
N ASP A 491 9.02 29.88 1.29
CA ASP A 491 8.48 31.22 1.02
C ASP A 491 7.33 31.59 1.97
N ALA A 492 6.50 30.62 2.34
CA ALA A 492 5.49 30.76 3.38
C ALA A 492 5.43 29.50 4.25
N VAL A 493 5.14 29.69 5.54
CA VAL A 493 5.03 28.62 6.53
C VAL A 493 3.67 28.70 7.21
N PHE A 494 2.97 27.57 7.24
CA PHE A 494 1.68 27.43 7.89
C PHE A 494 1.76 26.36 8.99
N ALA A 495 0.91 26.51 10.01
CA ALA A 495 0.77 25.53 11.09
C ALA A 495 -0.69 25.26 11.43
N ALA A 496 -1.02 24.01 11.72
CA ALA A 496 -2.37 23.56 12.07
C ALA A 496 -2.75 23.87 13.53
N SER A 497 -2.18 24.92 14.09
CA SER A 497 -2.47 25.45 15.42
C SER A 497 -2.22 26.95 15.46
N GLU A 498 -3.21 27.72 15.88
CA GLU A 498 -3.06 29.17 16.03
C GLU A 498 -2.13 29.55 17.20
N PRO A 499 -2.31 29.02 18.43
CA PRO A 499 -1.43 29.36 19.55
C PRO A 499 0.03 28.98 19.26
N TRP A 500 0.27 27.81 18.67
CA TRP A 500 1.63 27.39 18.29
C TRP A 500 2.22 28.29 17.20
N ALA A 501 1.46 28.62 16.16
CA ALA A 501 1.93 29.51 15.08
C ALA A 501 2.41 30.86 15.63
N ARG A 502 1.65 31.45 16.57
CA ARG A 502 2.00 32.67 17.25
C ARG A 502 3.30 32.54 18.06
N ALA A 503 3.39 31.51 18.90
CA ALA A 503 4.58 31.26 19.72
C ALA A 503 5.81 30.91 18.87
N ALA A 504 5.65 30.08 17.84
CA ALA A 504 6.72 29.68 16.95
C ALA A 504 7.22 30.82 16.07
N THR A 505 6.37 31.77 15.67
CA THR A 505 6.78 33.00 14.97
C THR A 505 7.82 33.78 15.80
N GLN A 506 7.61 33.92 17.09
CA GLN A 506 8.56 34.60 17.99
C GLN A 506 9.82 33.75 18.20
N ARG A 507 9.67 32.45 18.45
CA ARG A 507 10.77 31.53 18.74
C ARG A 507 11.72 31.32 17.56
N LEU A 508 11.18 31.21 16.34
CA LEU A 508 11.94 30.89 15.12
C LEU A 508 12.29 32.19 14.31
N GLY A 509 11.88 33.38 14.77
CA GLY A 509 12.16 34.64 14.10
C GLY A 509 11.59 34.76 12.70
N ARG A 510 10.50 34.02 12.40
CA ARG A 510 9.89 33.94 11.09
C ARG A 510 8.37 33.89 11.18
N SER A 511 7.68 34.60 10.27
CA SER A 511 6.22 34.55 10.20
C SER A 511 5.72 33.17 9.91
N ILE A 512 4.89 32.62 10.81
CA ILE A 512 4.17 31.36 10.68
C ILE A 512 2.68 31.69 10.80
N LEU A 513 1.93 31.35 9.75
CA LEU A 513 0.51 31.65 9.66
C LEU A 513 -0.32 30.44 10.15
N PRO A 514 -1.42 30.66 10.86
CA PRO A 514 -2.32 29.57 11.20
C PRO A 514 -3.04 29.05 9.94
N LEU A 515 -3.06 27.75 9.77
CA LEU A 515 -3.85 27.05 8.75
C LEU A 515 -4.26 25.69 9.34
N LEU A 516 -5.44 25.68 9.96
CA LEU A 516 -5.95 24.51 10.68
C LEU A 516 -6.17 23.32 9.73
N GLN A 517 -6.19 22.12 10.26
CA GLN A 517 -6.61 20.94 9.53
C GLN A 517 -8.06 21.08 9.03
N CYS A 518 -8.53 20.18 8.20
CA CYS A 518 -9.80 20.33 7.48
C CYS A 518 -10.34 18.97 7.02
N THR A 519 -11.51 18.97 6.40
CA THR A 519 -12.20 17.78 5.94
C THR A 519 -12.47 17.78 4.44
N ASP A 520 -12.69 16.61 3.88
CA ASP A 520 -13.18 16.41 2.51
C ASP A 520 -14.72 16.44 2.48
N THR A 521 -15.30 17.59 2.12
CA THR A 521 -16.74 17.80 2.11
C THR A 521 -17.49 17.00 1.04
N SER A 522 -16.78 16.47 0.03
CA SER A 522 -17.37 15.57 -0.95
C SER A 522 -17.65 14.19 -0.36
N ARG A 523 -16.86 13.80 0.62
CA ARG A 523 -16.91 12.50 1.30
C ARG A 523 -17.62 12.59 2.65
N PHE A 524 -17.16 13.47 3.53
CA PHE A 524 -17.71 13.62 4.89
C PHE A 524 -18.87 14.60 4.88
N ARG A 525 -20.08 14.02 4.83
CA ARG A 525 -21.34 14.74 4.89
C ARG A 525 -22.40 13.84 5.53
N PRO A 526 -23.37 14.41 6.27
CA PRO A 526 -24.45 13.63 6.83
C PRO A 526 -25.24 12.93 5.72
N ALA A 527 -25.54 11.64 5.91
CA ALA A 527 -26.33 10.82 5.01
C ALA A 527 -27.74 10.51 5.59
N GLY A 528 -28.04 10.99 6.81
CA GLY A 528 -29.28 10.73 7.53
C GLY A 528 -29.35 9.30 8.07
N LEU A 529 -28.21 8.69 8.42
CA LEU A 529 -28.16 7.34 8.94
C LEU A 529 -28.58 7.29 10.42
N PRO A 530 -29.32 6.25 10.84
CA PRO A 530 -29.71 6.12 12.24
C PRO A 530 -28.47 5.93 13.12
N ARG A 531 -28.39 6.69 14.22
CA ARG A 531 -27.34 6.63 15.21
C ARG A 531 -27.53 5.42 16.13
N GLY A 532 -26.44 4.73 16.42
CA GLY A 532 -26.35 3.68 17.44
C GLY A 532 -25.84 4.21 18.76
N ALA A 533 -25.74 3.32 19.74
CA ALA A 533 -25.20 3.65 21.09
C ALA A 533 -23.71 3.34 21.23
N ASP A 534 -23.05 2.77 20.21
CA ASP A 534 -21.69 2.25 20.31
C ASP A 534 -20.65 3.37 20.36
N LEU A 535 -19.69 3.25 21.28
CA LEU A 535 -18.44 3.99 21.20
C LEU A 535 -17.54 3.35 20.16
N VAL A 536 -17.01 4.15 19.26
CA VAL A 536 -16.19 3.69 18.14
C VAL A 536 -14.83 4.38 18.14
N PHE A 537 -13.79 3.61 17.88
CA PHE A 537 -12.46 4.14 17.58
C PHE A 537 -11.91 3.55 16.29
N VAL A 538 -11.38 4.41 15.41
CA VAL A 538 -10.71 3.99 14.17
C VAL A 538 -9.27 4.51 14.16
N GLY A 539 -8.29 3.61 14.19
CA GLY A 539 -6.87 3.97 14.14
C GLY A 539 -5.96 2.93 14.79
N THR A 540 -4.65 3.08 14.59
CA THR A 540 -3.61 2.21 15.16
C THR A 540 -3.39 2.46 16.66
N ALA A 541 -2.89 1.44 17.36
CA ALA A 541 -2.46 1.55 18.76
C ALA A 541 -1.21 2.43 18.94
N ARG A 542 -0.43 2.69 17.89
CA ARG A 542 0.81 3.52 17.90
C ARG A 542 1.94 2.98 18.79
N GLY A 543 1.85 1.74 19.31
CA GLY A 543 2.84 1.17 20.23
C GLY A 543 2.91 1.84 21.62
N ILE A 544 1.91 2.67 21.97
CA ILE A 544 1.79 3.35 23.27
C ILE A 544 0.40 3.16 23.88
N PRO A 545 0.26 3.22 25.22
CA PRO A 545 -1.06 3.22 25.85
C PRO A 545 -1.91 4.39 25.33
N ARG A 546 -3.16 4.10 24.97
CA ARG A 546 -4.15 5.12 24.59
C ARG A 546 -5.29 5.14 25.60
N PRO A 547 -5.25 6.03 26.59
CA PRO A 547 -6.22 6.06 27.69
C PRO A 547 -7.66 6.22 27.21
N SER A 548 -7.88 6.98 26.12
CA SER A 548 -9.21 7.18 25.52
C SER A 548 -9.93 5.89 25.15
N ILE A 549 -9.18 4.80 24.91
CA ILE A 549 -9.72 3.49 24.53
C ILE A 549 -9.60 2.49 25.67
N ILE A 550 -8.44 2.47 26.33
CA ILE A 550 -8.11 1.46 27.35
C ILE A 550 -8.96 1.65 28.62
N GLU A 551 -9.13 2.89 29.07
CA GLU A 551 -9.79 3.14 30.36
C GLU A 551 -11.32 2.93 30.30
N PRO A 552 -12.07 3.32 29.26
CA PRO A 552 -13.47 2.90 29.12
C PRO A 552 -13.63 1.37 29.11
N LEU A 553 -12.78 0.64 28.37
CA LEU A 553 -12.81 -0.83 28.36
C LEU A 553 -12.53 -1.44 29.74
N ARG A 554 -11.59 -0.87 30.52
CA ARG A 554 -11.33 -1.28 31.91
C ARG A 554 -12.48 -1.00 32.84
N ALA A 555 -13.22 0.08 32.60
CA ALA A 555 -14.44 0.42 33.34
C ALA A 555 -15.67 -0.42 32.90
N GLY A 556 -15.49 -1.37 31.99
CA GLY A 556 -16.57 -2.22 31.49
C GLY A 556 -17.45 -1.57 30.41
N ILE A 557 -17.08 -0.40 29.89
CA ILE A 557 -17.79 0.30 28.82
C ILE A 557 -17.33 -0.29 27.47
N PRO A 558 -18.25 -0.80 26.64
CA PRO A 558 -17.87 -1.40 25.38
C PRO A 558 -17.40 -0.35 24.36
N VAL A 559 -16.25 -0.63 23.71
CA VAL A 559 -15.70 0.18 22.62
C VAL A 559 -15.45 -0.72 21.41
N SER A 560 -15.95 -0.34 20.27
CA SER A 560 -15.67 -1.00 18.98
C SER A 560 -14.44 -0.39 18.32
N VAL A 561 -13.32 -1.15 18.27
CA VAL A 561 -12.02 -0.67 17.78
C VAL A 561 -11.71 -1.25 16.40
N TYR A 562 -11.35 -0.39 15.46
CA TYR A 562 -10.92 -0.74 14.11
C TYR A 562 -9.51 -0.20 13.86
N GLY A 563 -8.55 -1.05 13.67
CA GLY A 563 -7.16 -0.67 13.40
C GLY A 563 -6.16 -1.75 13.76
N PRO A 564 -4.90 -1.62 13.29
CA PRO A 564 -3.85 -2.56 13.61
C PRO A 564 -3.23 -2.32 14.99
N ASP A 565 -2.41 -3.27 15.43
CA ASP A 565 -1.50 -3.21 16.59
C ASP A 565 -2.16 -3.12 17.97
N TRP A 566 -3.44 -3.44 18.08
CA TRP A 566 -4.19 -3.42 19.34
C TRP A 566 -4.03 -4.67 20.21
N SER A 567 -3.45 -5.75 19.65
CA SER A 567 -3.15 -6.97 20.41
C SER A 567 -2.28 -6.65 21.63
N GLY A 568 -2.64 -7.24 22.76
CA GLY A 568 -1.91 -7.01 24.03
C GLY A 568 -2.24 -5.69 24.75
N TRP A 569 -2.96 -4.75 24.11
CA TRP A 569 -3.42 -3.51 24.73
C TRP A 569 -4.86 -3.58 25.23
N ILE A 570 -5.74 -4.25 24.46
CA ILE A 570 -7.16 -4.35 24.75
C ILE A 570 -7.67 -5.78 24.52
N PRO A 571 -8.83 -6.16 25.09
CA PRO A 571 -9.45 -7.46 24.85
C PRO A 571 -9.74 -7.68 23.36
N GLY A 572 -9.51 -8.89 22.86
CA GLY A 572 -9.75 -9.25 21.44
C GLY A 572 -11.21 -9.02 21.00
N SER A 573 -12.17 -9.15 21.90
CA SER A 573 -13.59 -8.88 21.64
C SER A 573 -13.90 -7.42 21.30
N ALA A 574 -13.06 -6.48 21.72
CA ALA A 574 -13.18 -5.06 21.39
C ALA A 574 -12.67 -4.74 19.97
N ILE A 575 -11.81 -5.58 19.39
CA ILE A 575 -11.22 -5.38 18.09
C ILE A 575 -12.16 -5.92 17.01
N LYS A 576 -12.75 -5.03 16.22
CA LYS A 576 -13.74 -5.37 15.19
C LYS A 576 -13.14 -5.54 13.78
N GLY A 577 -11.91 -5.08 13.57
CA GLY A 577 -11.21 -5.23 12.30
C GLY A 577 -9.85 -4.53 12.28
N SER A 578 -9.04 -4.82 11.26
CA SER A 578 -7.73 -4.20 11.05
C SER A 578 -7.79 -2.76 10.52
N GLY A 579 -8.98 -2.24 10.26
CA GLY A 579 -9.24 -0.88 9.78
C GLY A 579 -10.63 -0.76 9.16
N VAL A 580 -10.97 0.46 8.77
CA VAL A 580 -12.18 0.78 8.00
C VAL A 580 -11.72 1.39 6.67
N PRO A 581 -12.22 0.89 5.52
CA PRO A 581 -11.97 1.54 4.24
C PRO A 581 -12.39 3.01 4.28
N ASN A 582 -11.58 3.89 3.67
CA ASN A 582 -11.74 5.34 3.83
C ASN A 582 -13.08 5.86 3.26
N ASP A 583 -13.65 5.19 2.25
CA ASP A 583 -14.97 5.45 1.68
C ASP A 583 -16.13 5.09 2.61
N ARG A 584 -15.91 4.21 3.60
CA ARG A 584 -16.88 3.79 4.60
C ARG A 584 -16.81 4.58 5.91
N LEU A 585 -15.75 5.35 6.13
CA LEU A 585 -15.59 6.13 7.36
C LEU A 585 -16.75 7.07 7.65
N PRO A 586 -17.32 7.83 6.68
CA PRO A 586 -18.42 8.74 6.95
C PRO A 586 -19.63 8.03 7.60
N ALA A 587 -20.02 6.89 7.06
CA ALA A 587 -21.13 6.11 7.59
C ALA A 587 -20.83 5.52 8.98
N VAL A 588 -19.58 5.15 9.26
CA VAL A 588 -19.16 4.67 10.58
C VAL A 588 -19.22 5.80 11.60
N TYR A 589 -18.75 6.99 11.24
CA TYR A 589 -18.76 8.16 12.13
C TYR A 589 -20.15 8.68 12.41
N GLU A 590 -21.02 8.74 11.40
CA GLU A 590 -22.41 9.18 11.55
C GLU A 590 -23.24 8.23 12.42
N ARG A 591 -23.03 6.91 12.27
CA ARG A 591 -23.75 5.87 13.02
C ARG A 591 -23.27 5.64 14.44
N ALA A 592 -22.07 6.06 14.77
CA ALA A 592 -21.51 5.88 16.12
C ALA A 592 -22.34 6.67 17.14
N GLY A 593 -22.55 6.12 18.33
CA GLY A 593 -23.04 6.88 19.48
C GLY A 593 -22.10 8.05 19.77
N ALA A 594 -20.79 7.76 19.86
CA ALA A 594 -19.72 8.75 19.78
C ALA A 594 -18.42 8.12 19.26
N VAL A 595 -17.58 8.93 18.61
CA VAL A 595 -16.25 8.54 18.16
C VAL A 595 -15.21 9.00 19.17
N LEU A 596 -14.41 8.08 19.68
CA LEU A 596 -13.32 8.40 20.59
C LEU A 596 -12.13 8.97 19.81
N ASN A 597 -11.53 10.02 20.35
CA ASN A 597 -10.32 10.63 19.82
C ASN A 597 -9.34 10.94 20.95
N ASP A 598 -8.06 10.88 20.63
CA ASP A 598 -6.98 11.43 21.45
C ASP A 598 -5.87 11.97 20.55
N HIS A 599 -5.08 12.86 21.12
CA HIS A 599 -3.95 13.51 20.44
C HIS A 599 -2.62 12.92 20.93
N TRP A 600 -1.57 13.08 20.12
CA TRP A 600 -0.22 12.96 20.63
C TRP A 600 0.01 14.00 21.74
N PRO A 601 0.78 13.69 22.79
CA PRO A 601 1.00 14.63 23.89
C PRO A 601 1.51 16.00 23.46
N ALA A 602 2.38 16.06 22.46
CA ALA A 602 2.86 17.31 21.90
C ALA A 602 1.76 18.08 21.14
N MET A 603 0.95 17.39 20.35
CA MET A 603 -0.19 18.01 19.64
C MET A 603 -1.20 18.60 20.64
N ARG A 604 -1.55 17.83 21.68
CA ARG A 604 -2.46 18.28 22.74
C ARG A 604 -1.94 19.55 23.41
N ARG A 605 -0.68 19.56 23.83
CA ARG A 605 -0.06 20.71 24.50
C ARG A 605 0.03 21.96 23.66
N GLU A 606 0.22 21.78 22.35
CA GLU A 606 0.50 22.85 21.41
C GLU A 606 -0.73 23.25 20.55
N GLY A 607 -1.93 22.79 20.91
CA GLY A 607 -3.18 23.19 20.23
C GLY A 607 -3.37 22.67 18.82
N PHE A 608 -2.76 21.51 18.47
CA PHE A 608 -2.94 20.87 17.17
C PHE A 608 -4.15 19.95 17.19
N VAL A 609 -5.26 20.40 16.68
CA VAL A 609 -6.52 19.66 16.65
C VAL A 609 -6.46 18.58 15.57
N SER A 610 -6.83 17.35 15.92
CA SER A 610 -6.79 16.18 15.04
C SER A 610 -7.73 16.29 13.85
N ASN A 611 -7.26 15.92 12.66
CA ASN A 611 -8.08 15.85 11.43
C ASN A 611 -9.35 15.01 11.62
N ARG A 612 -9.27 13.92 12.41
CA ARG A 612 -10.44 13.07 12.69
C ARG A 612 -11.63 13.85 13.22
N LEU A 613 -11.44 14.86 14.06
CA LEU A 613 -12.55 15.64 14.61
C LEU A 613 -13.29 16.42 13.51
N PHE A 614 -12.55 17.00 12.54
CA PHE A 614 -13.15 17.65 11.38
C PHE A 614 -13.97 16.65 10.55
N ASP A 615 -13.45 15.45 10.32
CA ASP A 615 -14.13 14.41 9.53
C ASP A 615 -15.38 13.87 10.25
N VAL A 616 -15.28 13.62 11.57
CA VAL A 616 -16.40 13.12 12.38
C VAL A 616 -17.54 14.14 12.39
N VAL A 617 -17.24 15.38 12.72
CA VAL A 617 -18.26 16.45 12.83
C VAL A 617 -18.86 16.75 11.45
N ALA A 618 -18.04 16.84 10.41
CA ALA A 618 -18.54 17.06 9.03
C ALA A 618 -19.48 15.94 8.54
N ALA A 619 -19.28 14.71 9.02
CA ALA A 619 -20.17 13.58 8.73
C ALA A 619 -21.46 13.59 9.60
N GLY A 620 -21.67 14.60 10.44
CA GLY A 620 -22.80 14.63 11.39
C GLY A 620 -22.56 13.75 12.63
N GLY A 621 -21.33 13.31 12.87
CA GLY A 621 -20.97 12.48 14.02
C GLY A 621 -20.78 13.27 15.31
N ARG A 622 -20.69 12.53 16.42
CA ARG A 622 -20.36 13.00 17.77
C ARG A 622 -18.98 12.51 18.16
N ALA A 623 -18.20 13.29 18.90
CA ALA A 623 -16.88 12.83 19.37
C ALA A 623 -16.66 13.10 20.85
N ILE A 624 -15.87 12.21 21.49
CA ILE A 624 -15.30 12.43 22.83
C ILE A 624 -13.79 12.48 22.65
N SER A 625 -13.17 13.59 23.05
CA SER A 625 -11.75 13.86 22.83
C SER A 625 -11.08 14.37 24.10
N ASP A 626 -9.79 14.10 24.23
CA ASP A 626 -8.95 14.84 25.17
C ASP A 626 -9.01 16.34 24.84
N ASP A 627 -8.89 17.17 25.87
CA ASP A 627 -8.98 18.61 25.75
C ASP A 627 -7.78 19.19 25.01
N VAL A 628 -8.05 19.97 23.95
CA VAL A 628 -7.07 20.71 23.15
C VAL A 628 -7.62 22.11 22.89
N GLU A 629 -6.80 23.13 23.09
CA GLU A 629 -7.17 24.53 22.86
C GLU A 629 -7.80 24.74 21.48
N GLY A 630 -9.01 25.31 21.43
CA GLY A 630 -9.75 25.62 20.22
C GLY A 630 -10.79 24.60 19.78
N ILE A 631 -10.90 23.43 20.42
CA ILE A 631 -11.91 22.41 20.06
C ILE A 631 -13.33 22.97 20.19
N ASP A 632 -13.63 23.66 21.29
CA ASP A 632 -14.97 24.20 21.57
C ASP A 632 -15.35 25.28 20.55
N ASP A 633 -14.42 26.13 20.15
CA ASP A 633 -14.63 27.17 19.15
C ASP A 633 -14.88 26.59 17.74
N LEU A 634 -14.27 25.43 17.44
CA LEU A 634 -14.35 24.78 16.13
C LEU A 634 -15.60 23.93 15.98
N PHE A 635 -15.99 23.21 17.02
CA PHE A 635 -16.97 22.13 16.93
C PHE A 635 -18.15 22.27 17.90
N GLY A 636 -18.09 23.26 18.81
CA GLY A 636 -19.11 23.42 19.82
C GLY A 636 -19.41 22.13 20.55
N ALA A 637 -20.64 21.91 20.91
CA ALA A 637 -21.07 20.74 21.66
C ALA A 637 -21.09 19.42 20.83
N ALA A 638 -20.72 19.41 19.56
CA ALA A 638 -20.56 18.17 18.79
C ALA A 638 -19.32 17.37 19.22
N VAL A 639 -18.40 17.99 19.95
CA VAL A 639 -17.25 17.33 20.56
C VAL A 639 -17.29 17.58 22.09
N ARG A 640 -17.38 16.51 22.87
CA ARG A 640 -17.23 16.57 24.32
C ARG A 640 -15.77 16.38 24.68
N THR A 641 -15.19 17.33 25.40
CA THR A 641 -13.80 17.27 25.84
C THR A 641 -13.69 16.71 27.25
N TYR A 642 -12.58 16.06 27.57
CA TYR A 642 -12.22 15.60 28.91
C TYR A 642 -10.79 16.01 29.27
N GLY A 643 -10.59 16.48 30.49
CA GLY A 643 -9.28 16.77 31.07
C GLY A 643 -8.74 15.61 31.90
N THR A 644 -9.61 14.78 32.46
CA THR A 644 -9.29 13.66 33.34
C THR A 644 -9.93 12.35 32.87
N ILE A 645 -9.36 11.21 33.29
CA ILE A 645 -9.94 9.89 33.01
C ILE A 645 -11.32 9.71 33.66
N ALA A 646 -11.55 10.31 34.83
CA ALA A 646 -12.86 10.25 35.50
C ALA A 646 -13.95 10.95 34.66
N GLU A 647 -13.64 12.10 34.06
CA GLU A 647 -14.54 12.79 33.16
C GLU A 647 -14.81 11.98 31.90
N LEU A 648 -13.76 11.38 31.28
CA LEU A 648 -13.92 10.48 30.12
C LEU A 648 -14.90 9.34 30.45
N ILE A 649 -14.71 8.67 31.58
CA ILE A 649 -15.56 7.55 31.98
C ILE A 649 -17.00 8.03 32.27
N GLY A 650 -17.14 9.21 32.90
CA GLY A 650 -18.46 9.82 33.15
C GLY A 650 -19.22 10.02 31.83
N ILE A 651 -18.62 10.76 30.90
CA ILE A 651 -19.23 11.03 29.57
C ILE A 651 -19.52 9.71 28.81
N ALA A 652 -18.60 8.75 28.87
CA ALA A 652 -18.74 7.49 28.13
C ALA A 652 -19.75 6.52 28.74
N ALA A 653 -20.07 6.63 30.04
CA ALA A 653 -21.01 5.78 30.76
C ALA A 653 -22.43 6.33 30.80
N ASP A 654 -22.59 7.63 30.56
CA ASP A 654 -23.88 8.29 30.56
C ASP A 654 -24.70 8.00 29.28
N ASP A 655 -25.95 8.42 29.30
CA ASP A 655 -26.78 8.44 28.09
C ASP A 655 -26.21 9.47 27.10
N LEU A 656 -25.57 8.99 26.06
CA LEU A 656 -24.93 9.83 25.04
C LEU A 656 -25.92 10.82 24.38
N ASP A 657 -27.21 10.51 24.35
CA ASP A 657 -28.21 11.44 23.80
C ASP A 657 -28.46 12.63 24.75
N SER A 658 -28.15 12.50 26.03
CA SER A 658 -28.16 13.63 26.98
C SER A 658 -26.86 14.46 26.98
N GLU A 659 -25.77 13.86 26.57
CA GLU A 659 -24.45 14.50 26.54
C GLU A 659 -24.22 15.36 25.28
N PHE A 660 -24.96 15.12 24.21
CA PHE A 660 -24.77 15.79 22.94
C PHE A 660 -26.01 16.56 22.48
N PRO A 661 -25.88 17.56 21.59
CA PRO A 661 -27.01 18.33 21.05
C PRO A 661 -27.98 17.47 20.23
N ALA A 662 -29.16 18.02 20.00
CA ALA A 662 -30.12 17.43 19.07
C ALA A 662 -29.55 17.31 17.66
N GLU A 663 -30.08 16.37 16.86
CA GLU A 663 -29.59 16.11 15.49
C GLU A 663 -29.65 17.37 14.58
N SER A 664 -30.63 18.27 14.80
CA SER A 664 -30.70 19.54 14.06
C SER A 664 -29.52 20.45 14.31
N ASP A 665 -29.05 20.50 15.55
CA ASP A 665 -27.92 21.35 15.96
C ASP A 665 -26.61 20.73 15.50
N LEU A 666 -26.48 19.40 15.58
CA LEU A 666 -25.35 18.68 15.01
C LEU A 666 -25.26 18.90 13.50
N ALA A 667 -26.38 18.90 12.78
CA ALA A 667 -26.39 19.18 11.35
C ALA A 667 -25.94 20.62 11.03
N ALA A 668 -26.34 21.60 11.85
CA ALA A 668 -25.89 22.98 11.69
C ALA A 668 -24.38 23.14 11.95
N ILE A 669 -23.86 22.46 12.99
CA ILE A 669 -22.42 22.45 13.28
C ILE A 669 -21.65 21.77 12.15
N ALA A 670 -22.14 20.62 11.66
CA ALA A 670 -21.55 19.91 10.54
C ALA A 670 -21.45 20.78 9.29
N GLU A 671 -22.51 21.54 8.96
CA GLU A 671 -22.50 22.46 7.83
C GLU A 671 -21.50 23.61 8.02
N SER A 672 -21.41 24.18 9.22
CA SER A 672 -20.41 25.20 9.53
C SER A 672 -18.99 24.68 9.33
N VAL A 673 -18.66 23.46 9.82
CA VAL A 673 -17.36 22.84 9.61
C VAL A 673 -17.06 22.62 8.13
N ARG A 674 -18.05 22.16 7.37
CA ARG A 674 -17.91 21.92 5.93
C ARG A 674 -17.67 23.20 5.12
N ILE A 675 -18.27 24.32 5.51
CA ILE A 675 -18.07 25.61 4.85
C ILE A 675 -16.69 26.17 5.18
N HIS A 676 -16.32 26.24 6.45
CA HIS A 676 -15.16 26.99 6.90
C HIS A 676 -13.89 26.16 7.00
N HIS A 677 -14.01 24.84 7.16
CA HIS A 677 -12.88 23.93 7.39
C HIS A 677 -12.83 22.81 6.34
N SER A 678 -13.02 23.16 5.07
CA SER A 678 -12.89 22.25 3.93
C SER A 678 -11.51 22.32 3.28
N PHE A 679 -11.14 21.29 2.53
CA PHE A 679 -9.96 21.35 1.65
C PHE A 679 -10.07 22.47 0.62
N ASP A 680 -11.28 22.81 0.15
CA ASP A 680 -11.48 23.94 -0.78
C ASP A 680 -11.08 25.29 -0.17
N ALA A 681 -11.48 25.53 1.09
CA ALA A 681 -11.07 26.75 1.80
C ALA A 681 -9.55 26.81 2.02
N ARG A 682 -8.90 25.67 2.32
CA ARG A 682 -7.45 25.60 2.48
C ARG A 682 -6.71 25.78 1.15
N ALA A 683 -7.22 25.18 0.08
CA ALA A 683 -6.64 25.32 -1.26
C ALA A 683 -6.67 26.78 -1.74
N ALA A 684 -7.74 27.52 -1.48
CA ALA A 684 -7.82 28.95 -1.81
C ALA A 684 -6.73 29.75 -1.08
N THR A 685 -6.57 29.54 0.24
CA THR A 685 -5.51 30.19 1.04
C THR A 685 -4.11 29.87 0.54
N LEU A 686 -3.84 28.58 0.21
CA LEU A 686 -2.54 28.16 -0.30
C LEU A 686 -2.27 28.71 -1.70
N LEU A 687 -3.30 28.79 -2.57
CA LEU A 687 -3.16 29.38 -3.89
C LEU A 687 -2.83 30.89 -3.79
N ASP A 688 -3.50 31.61 -2.91
CA ASP A 688 -3.19 33.04 -2.68
C ASP A 688 -1.76 33.23 -2.18
N ALA A 689 -1.28 32.35 -1.29
CA ALA A 689 0.11 32.37 -0.82
C ALA A 689 1.12 32.02 -1.92
N ALA A 690 0.77 31.14 -2.83
CA ALA A 690 1.62 30.78 -3.97
C ALA A 690 1.71 31.92 -5.00
N LEU A 691 0.64 32.70 -5.17
CA LEU A 691 0.56 33.85 -6.07
C LEU A 691 1.13 35.14 -5.49
N ALA A 692 1.27 35.22 -4.16
CA ALA A 692 1.89 36.37 -3.50
C ALA A 692 3.35 36.53 -3.93
N ARG A 693 3.77 37.75 -4.29
CA ARG A 693 5.15 38.05 -4.74
C ARG A 693 6.12 38.17 -3.56
#